data_e9359c78bbb912af1358e288cbec261f
#
_entry.id   e9359c78bbb912af1358e288cbec261f
#
_cell.length_a   1.000
_cell.length_b   1.000
_cell.length_c   1.000
_cell.angle_alpha   90.00
_cell.angle_beta   90.00
_cell.angle_gamma   90.00
#
_symmetry.space_group_name_H-M   'P 1'
#
loop_
_entity.id
_entity.type
_entity.pdbx_description
1 polymer ?
#
loop_
_entity_poly.entity_id
_entity_poly.type
_entity_poly.pdbx_seq_one_letter_code
_entity_poly.pdbx_strand_id
1 'polypeptide(L)'
;YACGAGHFLTEGFEAVEARAYSINSSTEPYSQWVEKKIFGIEKDYRLARVSKISLFMHGAGDGNIIFGDGLENYPDKEIIPKSFDILVANPPYSVKAFKPHLKLTNNQLDILDKISNDGSEIETLFVERISQLLKPNGVAAVILPSSILNKENESFVTARESLLKNFNIIAIATLGRKTFSATETNTVILFLQKFNEPPKRTDMVIDSVDAILSKADIDGWEDESILRGYLKKIGVKKDIYNKFLSQSEDFDFWINDNYFGQHYNEFVNSTEYNKKSKQKTFQKLSDSEQKKWFTQKFYEYAFSVEQEKLFYYSLVYNQDTLIISAPDEKKEQEKFLGYKWRNRKGQEGIQIIKAGGFLYNAFDREDNNSIAGLIRNAFSDGDEFDVEELDTYYYRLRLQDMIDFSGTTFNKSIKTTQTRVLKDIPGLTNYRLSDKDIFELSIGKRVLSDEIVENGSIPIYSANVFEEFGRIDKQNITDFSVPSILWGIDGDWMVNIIPANKPFYPTDHCGVLRIKTDDIIPKYMALALQVEGEFERFSRSNRASTQRIANLVIQIPSVAAQQKVVDEIEVIDKKISDEQAIIREQSEMVKSKFVEMFGNKKYKIRPINEVFDLQLGKTPSRTEPKYWCTNNHKWVSVA
;
A
#
# COMPACT_ATOMS: atom_id res chain seq x y z
N TYR A 1 10.39 0.85 -21.35
CA TYR A 1 9.19 0.11 -21.80
C TYR A 1 7.90 0.89 -21.47
N ALA A 2 6.83 0.72 -22.25
CA ALA A 2 5.54 1.42 -22.06
C ALA A 2 5.70 2.95 -21.97
N CYS A 3 6.33 3.57 -23.00
CA CYS A 3 6.68 4.99 -22.95
C CYS A 3 5.48 5.93 -23.20
N GLY A 4 4.33 5.40 -23.60
CA GLY A 4 3.12 6.20 -23.88
C GLY A 4 3.37 7.28 -24.93
N ALA A 5 2.95 8.50 -24.63
CA ALA A 5 3.19 9.67 -25.48
C ALA A 5 4.63 10.25 -25.36
N GLY A 6 5.52 9.64 -24.59
CA GLY A 6 6.94 9.99 -24.51
C GLY A 6 7.32 11.05 -23.48
N HIS A 7 6.42 11.45 -22.57
CA HIS A 7 6.72 12.53 -21.60
C HIS A 7 7.94 12.22 -20.71
N PHE A 8 8.11 10.99 -20.23
CA PHE A 8 9.32 10.63 -19.48
C PHE A 8 10.61 10.72 -20.33
N LEU A 9 10.51 10.49 -21.63
CA LEU A 9 11.64 10.56 -22.53
C LEU A 9 12.02 12.01 -22.81
N THR A 10 11.06 12.90 -23.01
CA THR A 10 11.31 14.34 -23.23
C THR A 10 11.87 14.99 -21.97
N GLU A 11 11.28 14.73 -20.80
CA GLU A 11 11.79 15.24 -19.53
C GLU A 11 13.19 14.69 -19.21
N GLY A 12 13.42 13.39 -19.47
CA GLY A 12 14.74 12.77 -19.32
C GLY A 12 15.79 13.36 -20.25
N PHE A 13 15.42 13.65 -21.50
CA PHE A 13 16.28 14.35 -22.46
C PHE A 13 16.66 15.74 -21.94
N GLU A 14 15.69 16.57 -21.57
CA GLU A 14 15.93 17.93 -21.07
C GLU A 14 16.80 17.93 -19.78
N ALA A 15 16.58 16.96 -18.87
CA ALA A 15 17.36 16.86 -17.65
C ALA A 15 18.84 16.52 -17.93
N VAL A 16 19.08 15.58 -18.85
CA VAL A 16 20.46 15.21 -19.25
C VAL A 16 21.13 16.32 -20.04
N GLU A 17 20.39 16.99 -20.94
CA GLU A 17 20.87 18.14 -21.69
C GLU A 17 21.34 19.26 -20.73
N ALA A 18 20.48 19.66 -19.79
CA ALA A 18 20.80 20.68 -18.79
C ALA A 18 22.06 20.31 -17.98
N ARG A 19 22.21 19.03 -17.60
CA ARG A 19 23.37 18.54 -16.85
C ARG A 19 24.64 18.54 -17.73
N ALA A 20 24.52 18.13 -18.99
CA ALA A 20 25.65 18.15 -19.93
C ALA A 20 26.18 19.57 -20.17
N TYR A 21 25.29 20.55 -20.29
CA TYR A 21 25.68 21.97 -20.38
C TYR A 21 26.41 22.46 -19.13
N SER A 22 25.99 22.04 -17.95
CA SER A 22 26.63 22.45 -16.70
C SER A 22 28.04 21.90 -16.53
N ILE A 23 28.34 20.75 -17.16
CA ILE A 23 29.67 20.08 -17.04
C ILE A 23 30.60 20.52 -18.18
N ASN A 24 30.07 20.71 -19.38
CA ASN A 24 30.90 20.95 -20.58
C ASN A 24 30.20 21.96 -21.50
N SER A 25 30.77 23.17 -21.58
CA SER A 25 30.24 24.26 -22.41
C SER A 25 30.45 24.09 -23.93
N SER A 26 31.19 23.05 -24.36
CA SER A 26 31.42 22.72 -25.76
C SER A 26 30.54 21.54 -26.20
N THR A 27 29.57 21.79 -27.03
CA THR A 27 28.51 20.82 -27.31
C THR A 27 28.60 20.28 -28.73
N GLU A 28 28.80 18.96 -28.84
CA GLU A 28 28.36 18.26 -30.05
C GLU A 28 26.80 18.34 -30.14
N PRO A 29 26.25 18.27 -31.38
CA PRO A 29 24.80 18.35 -31.54
C PRO A 29 24.09 17.28 -30.73
N TYR A 30 23.27 17.67 -29.75
CA TYR A 30 22.56 16.78 -28.83
C TYR A 30 21.65 15.77 -29.55
N SER A 31 21.15 16.09 -30.72
CA SER A 31 20.30 15.20 -31.54
C SER A 31 20.97 13.84 -31.81
N GLN A 32 22.27 13.81 -32.08
CA GLN A 32 22.99 12.55 -32.35
C GLN A 32 23.13 11.67 -31.11
N TRP A 33 23.23 12.27 -29.92
CA TRP A 33 23.31 11.52 -28.68
C TRP A 33 21.96 10.88 -28.34
N VAL A 34 20.86 11.63 -28.46
CA VAL A 34 19.51 11.15 -28.17
C VAL A 34 19.14 9.96 -29.04
N GLU A 35 19.43 10.04 -30.34
CA GLU A 35 19.18 8.95 -31.28
C GLU A 35 19.90 7.64 -30.89
N LYS A 36 20.99 7.73 -30.14
CA LYS A 36 21.78 6.55 -29.73
C LYS A 36 21.51 6.07 -28.31
N LYS A 37 20.96 6.92 -27.43
CA LYS A 37 20.96 6.67 -25.99
C LYS A 37 19.59 6.71 -25.34
N ILE A 38 18.58 7.31 -25.96
CA ILE A 38 17.21 7.34 -25.46
C ILE A 38 16.34 6.37 -26.24
N PHE A 39 15.69 5.45 -25.52
CA PHE A 39 14.88 4.38 -26.09
C PHE A 39 13.49 4.40 -25.49
N GLY A 40 12.47 4.18 -26.31
CA GLY A 40 11.10 3.97 -25.87
C GLY A 40 10.46 2.79 -26.59
N ILE A 41 9.68 2.01 -25.87
CA ILE A 41 8.85 0.94 -26.44
C ILE A 41 7.40 1.25 -26.11
N GLU A 42 6.52 1.22 -27.12
CA GLU A 42 5.10 1.46 -26.94
C GLU A 42 4.28 0.51 -27.82
N LYS A 43 3.28 -0.12 -27.21
CA LYS A 43 2.42 -1.12 -27.86
C LYS A 43 1.26 -0.48 -28.68
N ASP A 44 0.82 0.72 -28.32
CA ASP A 44 -0.14 1.49 -29.11
C ASP A 44 0.57 2.27 -30.20
N TYR A 45 0.25 1.95 -31.46
CA TYR A 45 0.87 2.58 -32.63
C TYR A 45 0.69 4.12 -32.65
N ARG A 46 -0.46 4.62 -32.20
CA ARG A 46 -0.74 6.06 -32.19
C ARG A 46 0.12 6.76 -31.15
N LEU A 47 0.24 6.18 -29.93
CA LEU A 47 1.09 6.72 -28.88
C LEU A 47 2.57 6.65 -29.26
N ALA A 48 3.03 5.56 -29.88
CA ALA A 48 4.39 5.46 -30.39
C ALA A 48 4.71 6.57 -31.40
N ARG A 49 3.78 6.90 -32.29
CA ARG A 49 3.93 8.04 -33.23
C ARG A 49 3.95 9.39 -32.50
N VAL A 50 3.04 9.59 -31.54
CA VAL A 50 3.02 10.82 -30.73
C VAL A 50 4.33 10.99 -29.99
N SER A 51 4.87 9.92 -29.41
CA SER A 51 6.17 9.92 -28.72
C SER A 51 7.31 10.36 -29.66
N LYS A 52 7.35 9.84 -30.88
CA LYS A 52 8.34 10.29 -31.91
C LYS A 52 8.21 11.78 -32.24
N ILE A 53 6.99 12.22 -32.48
CA ILE A 53 6.73 13.64 -32.79
C ILE A 53 7.13 14.52 -31.59
N SER A 54 6.81 14.10 -30.37
CA SER A 54 7.16 14.82 -29.15
C SER A 54 8.68 14.99 -29.03
N LEU A 55 9.45 13.91 -29.16
CA LEU A 55 10.91 13.96 -29.15
C LEU A 55 11.48 14.87 -30.25
N PHE A 56 10.96 14.77 -31.47
CA PHE A 56 11.36 15.62 -32.58
C PHE A 56 11.14 17.10 -32.28
N MET A 57 9.97 17.45 -31.72
CA MET A 57 9.65 18.85 -31.39
C MET A 57 10.50 19.41 -30.24
N HIS A 58 11.01 18.55 -29.34
CA HIS A 58 11.97 18.93 -28.30
C HIS A 58 13.44 18.94 -28.79
N GLY A 59 13.68 18.78 -30.11
CA GLY A 59 15.02 18.82 -30.68
C GLY A 59 15.81 17.51 -30.56
N ALA A 60 15.17 16.44 -30.14
CA ALA A 60 15.79 15.13 -29.92
C ALA A 60 15.89 14.25 -31.19
N GLY A 61 15.67 14.80 -32.38
CA GLY A 61 15.71 14.02 -33.63
C GLY A 61 14.60 12.97 -33.71
N ASP A 62 14.82 11.88 -34.47
CA ASP A 62 13.83 10.82 -34.66
C ASP A 62 13.61 9.92 -33.42
N GLY A 63 14.55 9.92 -32.47
CA GLY A 63 14.52 9.09 -31.26
C GLY A 63 14.36 7.57 -31.53
N ASN A 64 14.76 6.72 -30.58
CA ASN A 64 14.61 5.27 -30.72
C ASN A 64 13.26 4.81 -30.14
N ILE A 65 12.15 5.18 -30.78
CA ILE A 65 10.83 4.71 -30.39
C ILE A 65 10.44 3.49 -31.20
N ILE A 66 10.23 2.38 -30.50
CA ILE A 66 9.86 1.09 -31.08
C ILE A 66 8.37 0.88 -30.85
N PHE A 67 7.65 0.62 -31.94
CA PHE A 67 6.30 0.09 -31.87
C PHE A 67 6.37 -1.42 -31.61
N GLY A 68 6.06 -1.83 -30.38
CA GLY A 68 6.19 -3.23 -29.97
C GLY A 68 5.81 -3.48 -28.53
N ASP A 69 6.00 -4.72 -28.07
CA ASP A 69 5.72 -5.11 -26.69
C ASP A 69 6.90 -4.78 -25.78
N GLY A 70 6.66 -4.03 -24.70
CA GLY A 70 7.69 -3.65 -23.73
C GLY A 70 8.33 -4.82 -22.97
N LEU A 71 7.66 -5.97 -22.96
CA LEU A 71 8.16 -7.20 -22.34
C LEU A 71 9.08 -8.02 -23.26
N GLU A 72 9.21 -7.65 -24.55
CA GLU A 72 10.02 -8.34 -25.54
C GLU A 72 11.45 -7.78 -25.63
N ASN A 73 12.39 -8.58 -26.08
CA ASN A 73 13.74 -8.13 -26.47
C ASN A 73 13.80 -7.78 -27.97
N TYR A 74 14.56 -6.75 -28.30
CA TYR A 74 14.83 -6.32 -29.69
C TYR A 74 16.33 -6.25 -29.92
N PRO A 75 17.00 -7.39 -30.21
CA PRO A 75 18.47 -7.43 -30.35
C PRO A 75 19.00 -6.52 -31.48
N ASP A 76 18.26 -6.40 -32.58
CA ASP A 76 18.56 -5.50 -33.70
C ASP A 76 18.49 -4.01 -33.34
N LYS A 77 17.91 -3.67 -32.19
CA LYS A 77 17.81 -2.33 -31.61
C LYS A 77 18.57 -2.15 -30.31
N GLU A 78 19.45 -3.07 -29.97
CA GLU A 78 20.23 -3.08 -28.72
C GLU A 78 19.37 -3.11 -27.44
N ILE A 79 18.09 -3.49 -27.52
CA ILE A 79 17.24 -3.70 -26.36
C ILE A 79 17.32 -5.16 -25.94
N ILE A 80 18.29 -5.44 -25.11
CA ILE A 80 18.65 -6.76 -24.60
C ILE A 80 18.88 -6.67 -23.08
N PRO A 81 18.95 -7.80 -22.37
CA PRO A 81 19.28 -7.80 -20.94
C PRO A 81 20.59 -7.06 -20.63
N LYS A 82 20.58 -6.30 -19.53
CA LYS A 82 21.74 -5.53 -19.02
C LYS A 82 22.27 -4.48 -20.00
N SER A 83 21.40 -3.80 -20.75
CA SER A 83 21.81 -2.78 -21.72
C SER A 83 21.57 -1.33 -21.27
N PHE A 84 20.77 -1.10 -20.20
CA PHE A 84 20.39 0.24 -19.78
C PHE A 84 20.97 0.64 -18.43
N ASP A 85 21.35 1.90 -18.31
CA ASP A 85 21.85 2.51 -17.07
C ASP A 85 20.68 3.11 -16.26
N ILE A 86 19.68 3.66 -16.95
CA ILE A 86 18.51 4.33 -16.33
C ILE A 86 17.23 3.79 -16.96
N LEU A 87 16.24 3.50 -16.14
CA LEU A 87 14.90 3.09 -16.57
C LEU A 87 13.83 3.90 -15.84
N VAL A 88 12.98 4.59 -16.60
CA VAL A 88 11.81 5.32 -16.07
C VAL A 88 10.58 4.83 -16.80
N ALA A 89 9.54 4.44 -16.05
CA ALA A 89 8.32 3.92 -16.68
C ALA A 89 7.07 4.03 -15.79
N ASN A 90 5.93 4.09 -16.48
CA ASN A 90 4.61 3.91 -15.92
C ASN A 90 3.92 2.80 -16.74
N PRO A 91 4.14 1.52 -16.43
CA PRO A 91 3.58 0.40 -17.18
C PRO A 91 2.06 0.29 -17.01
N PRO A 92 1.36 -0.46 -17.86
CA PRO A 92 -0.07 -0.72 -17.69
C PRO A 92 -0.34 -1.54 -16.42
N TYR A 93 -1.51 -1.32 -15.80
CA TYR A 93 -1.97 -2.03 -14.60
C TYR A 93 -3.24 -2.82 -14.86
N SER A 94 -3.36 -3.96 -14.20
CA SER A 94 -4.61 -4.74 -14.10
C SER A 94 -5.29 -5.03 -15.44
N VAL A 95 -4.52 -5.42 -16.46
CA VAL A 95 -5.05 -5.76 -17.79
C VAL A 95 -5.60 -7.18 -17.77
N LYS A 96 -6.92 -7.33 -17.79
CA LYS A 96 -7.59 -8.64 -17.75
C LYS A 96 -7.24 -9.51 -18.96
N ALA A 97 -7.03 -10.80 -18.71
CA ALA A 97 -6.81 -11.84 -19.73
C ALA A 97 -5.71 -11.48 -20.76
N PHE A 98 -4.65 -10.81 -20.34
CA PHE A 98 -3.57 -10.39 -21.24
C PHE A 98 -2.68 -11.55 -21.69
N LYS A 99 -2.53 -12.59 -20.85
CA LYS A 99 -1.60 -13.71 -21.06
C LYS A 99 -1.78 -14.43 -22.40
N PRO A 100 -3.00 -14.77 -22.87
CA PRO A 100 -3.20 -15.38 -24.18
C PRO A 100 -2.81 -14.49 -25.38
N HIS A 101 -2.74 -13.16 -25.17
CA HIS A 101 -2.38 -12.18 -26.19
C HIS A 101 -0.90 -11.80 -26.17
N LEU A 102 -0.16 -12.28 -25.18
CA LEU A 102 1.28 -12.03 -25.06
C LEU A 102 2.04 -13.02 -25.98
N LYS A 103 2.83 -12.47 -26.90
CA LYS A 103 3.64 -13.25 -27.83
C LYS A 103 5.10 -12.82 -27.69
N LEU A 104 5.82 -13.47 -26.78
CA LEU A 104 7.25 -13.26 -26.59
C LEU A 104 8.01 -14.32 -27.39
N THR A 105 8.95 -13.89 -28.22
CA THR A 105 9.80 -14.76 -29.07
C THR A 105 11.25 -14.75 -28.62
N ASN A 106 11.72 -13.63 -28.09
CA ASN A 106 13.11 -13.41 -27.71
C ASN A 106 13.30 -13.12 -26.21
N ASN A 107 12.23 -13.23 -25.42
CA ASN A 107 12.30 -13.04 -23.97
C ASN A 107 11.48 -14.10 -23.23
N GLN A 108 11.93 -14.44 -22.02
CA GLN A 108 11.22 -15.29 -21.07
C GLN A 108 11.06 -14.55 -19.75
N LEU A 109 9.95 -14.77 -19.09
CA LEU A 109 9.57 -14.16 -17.82
C LEU A 109 9.06 -15.24 -16.88
N ASP A 110 9.78 -15.47 -15.77
CA ASP A 110 9.46 -16.54 -14.81
C ASP A 110 8.12 -16.28 -14.10
N ILE A 111 7.79 -15.01 -13.87
CA ILE A 111 6.51 -14.62 -13.25
C ILE A 111 5.32 -14.97 -14.13
N LEU A 112 5.50 -15.07 -15.45
CA LEU A 112 4.40 -15.37 -16.38
C LEU A 112 3.72 -16.72 -16.07
N ASP A 113 4.48 -17.70 -15.59
CA ASP A 113 3.96 -19.01 -15.21
C ASP A 113 3.11 -18.99 -13.93
N LYS A 114 3.27 -17.94 -13.12
CA LYS A 114 2.51 -17.72 -11.88
C LYS A 114 1.18 -16.99 -12.10
N ILE A 115 0.88 -16.57 -13.33
CA ILE A 115 -0.33 -15.86 -13.70
C ILE A 115 -1.27 -16.79 -14.46
N SER A 116 -2.54 -16.83 -14.08
CA SER A 116 -3.57 -17.59 -14.81
C SER A 116 -3.92 -16.94 -16.16
N ASN A 117 -4.54 -17.67 -17.06
CA ASN A 117 -4.96 -17.13 -18.35
C ASN A 117 -5.95 -15.96 -18.23
N ASP A 118 -6.78 -15.96 -17.19
CA ASP A 118 -7.74 -14.90 -16.90
C ASP A 118 -7.15 -13.83 -15.97
N GLY A 119 -5.89 -13.97 -15.57
CA GLY A 119 -5.18 -13.07 -14.67
C GLY A 119 -5.07 -11.65 -15.22
N SER A 120 -4.86 -10.71 -14.32
CA SER A 120 -4.76 -9.29 -14.65
C SER A 120 -3.47 -8.64 -14.19
N GLU A 121 -2.56 -9.39 -13.59
CA GLU A 121 -1.39 -8.93 -12.84
C GLU A 121 -0.20 -8.61 -13.76
N ILE A 122 -0.44 -7.93 -14.89
CA ILE A 122 0.58 -7.60 -15.90
C ILE A 122 1.73 -6.75 -15.32
N GLU A 123 1.43 -5.90 -14.34
CA GLU A 123 2.40 -5.04 -13.66
C GLU A 123 3.54 -5.82 -13.00
N THR A 124 3.30 -7.07 -12.58
CA THR A 124 4.33 -7.92 -11.98
C THR A 124 5.40 -8.35 -13.00
N LEU A 125 5.03 -8.56 -14.25
CA LEU A 125 5.97 -8.86 -15.33
C LEU A 125 6.90 -7.68 -15.63
N PHE A 126 6.38 -6.45 -15.50
CA PHE A 126 7.20 -5.25 -15.68
C PHE A 126 8.23 -5.08 -14.55
N VAL A 127 7.96 -5.58 -13.35
CA VAL A 127 8.97 -5.64 -12.27
C VAL A 127 10.12 -6.58 -12.65
N GLU A 128 9.82 -7.76 -13.17
CA GLU A 128 10.85 -8.68 -13.65
C GLU A 128 11.63 -8.06 -14.81
N ARG A 129 10.92 -7.38 -15.72
CA ARG A 129 11.53 -6.70 -16.86
C ARG A 129 12.57 -5.63 -16.47
N ILE A 130 12.35 -4.90 -15.37
CA ILE A 130 13.32 -3.94 -14.83
C ILE A 130 14.62 -4.65 -14.50
N SER A 131 14.56 -5.80 -13.81
CA SER A 131 15.74 -6.54 -13.42
C SER A 131 16.52 -7.09 -14.62
N GLN A 132 15.81 -7.47 -15.70
CA GLN A 132 16.43 -7.91 -16.93
C GLN A 132 17.19 -6.78 -17.66
N LEU A 133 16.53 -5.63 -17.85
CA LEU A 133 17.04 -4.55 -18.71
C LEU A 133 18.20 -3.76 -18.09
N LEU A 134 18.18 -3.56 -16.78
CA LEU A 134 19.21 -2.73 -16.12
C LEU A 134 20.55 -3.43 -16.03
N LYS A 135 21.61 -2.64 -16.25
CA LYS A 135 22.99 -3.00 -15.92
C LYS A 135 23.20 -3.10 -14.42
N PRO A 136 24.26 -3.74 -13.93
CA PRO A 136 24.74 -3.56 -12.57
C PRO A 136 24.90 -2.06 -12.24
N ASN A 137 24.50 -1.66 -11.03
CA ASN A 137 24.42 -0.25 -10.56
C ASN A 137 23.42 0.64 -11.34
N GLY A 138 22.71 0.12 -12.32
CA GLY A 138 21.67 0.86 -13.03
C GLY A 138 20.52 1.24 -12.10
N VAL A 139 19.86 2.35 -12.39
CA VAL A 139 18.79 2.91 -11.55
C VAL A 139 17.45 2.90 -12.26
N ALA A 140 16.37 2.76 -11.48
CA ALA A 140 15.01 2.85 -12.00
C ALA A 140 14.12 3.71 -11.14
N ALA A 141 13.16 4.38 -11.81
CA ALA A 141 11.99 5.00 -11.19
C ALA A 141 10.73 4.48 -11.88
N VAL A 142 9.91 3.71 -11.17
CA VAL A 142 8.76 3.04 -11.78
C VAL A 142 7.50 3.28 -10.97
N ILE A 143 6.45 3.73 -11.65
CA ILE A 143 5.13 3.90 -11.06
C ILE A 143 4.39 2.57 -11.14
N LEU A 144 3.91 2.09 -10.01
CA LEU A 144 3.19 0.80 -9.90
C LEU A 144 1.97 0.96 -8.98
N PRO A 145 0.94 0.10 -9.10
CA PRO A 145 -0.12 0.04 -8.11
C PRO A 145 0.45 -0.29 -6.72
N SER A 146 -0.08 0.32 -5.67
CA SER A 146 0.38 0.05 -4.29
C SER A 146 0.24 -1.41 -3.88
N SER A 147 -0.65 -2.17 -4.55
CA SER A 147 -0.79 -3.62 -4.38
C SER A 147 0.50 -4.42 -4.64
N ILE A 148 1.48 -3.85 -5.38
CA ILE A 148 2.79 -4.49 -5.58
C ILE A 148 3.50 -4.74 -4.24
N LEU A 149 3.27 -3.90 -3.24
CA LEU A 149 3.92 -4.00 -1.94
C LEU A 149 3.32 -5.07 -1.03
N ASN A 150 2.03 -5.43 -1.19
CA ASN A 150 1.34 -6.22 -0.16
C ASN A 150 0.34 -7.29 -0.65
N LYS A 151 0.04 -7.38 -1.95
CA LYS A 151 -0.91 -8.39 -2.45
C LYS A 151 -0.32 -9.80 -2.35
N GLU A 152 -1.15 -10.79 -1.97
CA GLU A 152 -0.68 -12.14 -1.59
C GLU A 152 -0.67 -13.16 -2.75
N ASN A 153 -1.14 -12.79 -3.94
CA ASN A 153 -1.06 -13.65 -5.12
C ASN A 153 0.39 -14.03 -5.43
N GLU A 154 0.63 -15.24 -5.88
CA GLU A 154 1.96 -15.80 -6.16
C GLU A 154 2.79 -14.90 -7.10
N SER A 155 2.17 -14.34 -8.14
CA SER A 155 2.83 -13.40 -9.06
C SER A 155 3.36 -12.13 -8.36
N PHE A 156 2.60 -11.58 -7.40
CA PHE A 156 3.03 -10.42 -6.61
C PHE A 156 4.13 -10.79 -5.60
N VAL A 157 4.03 -11.96 -4.97
CA VAL A 157 5.08 -12.47 -4.08
C VAL A 157 6.39 -12.63 -4.86
N THR A 158 6.36 -13.29 -6.02
CA THR A 158 7.54 -13.49 -6.87
C THR A 158 8.11 -12.15 -7.40
N ALA A 159 7.26 -11.17 -7.70
CA ALA A 159 7.72 -9.83 -8.07
C ALA A 159 8.48 -9.15 -6.92
N ARG A 160 7.99 -9.25 -5.66
CA ARG A 160 8.72 -8.74 -4.49
C ARG A 160 10.03 -9.49 -4.24
N GLU A 161 10.05 -10.80 -4.46
CA GLU A 161 11.31 -11.58 -4.42
C GLU A 161 12.32 -11.05 -5.43
N SER A 162 11.89 -10.79 -6.65
CA SER A 162 12.75 -10.19 -7.68
C SER A 162 13.27 -8.82 -7.27
N LEU A 163 12.42 -7.96 -6.68
CA LEU A 163 12.84 -6.66 -6.15
C LEU A 163 13.90 -6.82 -5.07
N LEU A 164 13.63 -7.61 -4.04
CA LEU A 164 14.52 -7.76 -2.88
C LEU A 164 15.86 -8.43 -3.24
N LYS A 165 15.87 -9.37 -4.20
CA LYS A 165 17.09 -10.06 -4.65
C LYS A 165 17.98 -9.21 -5.54
N ASN A 166 17.42 -8.29 -6.33
CA ASN A 166 18.16 -7.58 -7.36
C ASN A 166 18.44 -6.11 -7.05
N PHE A 167 17.69 -5.49 -6.11
CA PHE A 167 17.73 -4.05 -5.93
C PHE A 167 17.89 -3.62 -4.49
N ASN A 168 18.66 -2.54 -4.30
CA ASN A 168 18.49 -1.66 -3.16
C ASN A 168 17.28 -0.76 -3.43
N ILE A 169 16.31 -0.75 -2.51
CA ILE A 169 15.13 0.12 -2.59
C ILE A 169 15.48 1.45 -1.94
N ILE A 170 15.88 2.41 -2.76
CA ILE A 170 16.37 3.73 -2.31
C ILE A 170 15.23 4.54 -1.70
N ALA A 171 14.08 4.59 -2.40
CA ALA A 171 12.90 5.29 -1.89
C ALA A 171 11.61 4.66 -2.39
N ILE A 172 10.55 4.82 -1.59
CA ILE A 172 9.17 4.49 -1.94
C ILE A 172 8.32 5.74 -1.73
N ALA A 173 7.81 6.33 -2.82
CA ALA A 173 6.87 7.43 -2.74
C ALA A 173 5.44 6.92 -2.90
N THR A 174 4.63 7.05 -1.85
CA THR A 174 3.20 6.74 -1.92
C THR A 174 2.46 7.97 -2.41
N LEU A 175 1.75 7.83 -3.53
CA LEU A 175 0.97 8.91 -4.11
C LEU A 175 -0.46 8.86 -3.56
N GLY A 176 -1.00 10.03 -3.22
CA GLY A 176 -2.34 10.17 -2.68
C GLY A 176 -3.43 9.75 -3.67
N ARG A 177 -4.64 9.52 -3.17
CA ARG A 177 -5.82 9.21 -3.99
C ARG A 177 -6.02 10.28 -5.06
N LYS A 178 -6.38 9.86 -6.27
CA LYS A 178 -6.67 10.76 -7.41
C LYS A 178 -5.47 11.53 -7.97
N THR A 179 -4.25 11.15 -7.66
CA THR A 179 -3.06 11.68 -8.35
C THR A 179 -3.19 11.48 -9.86
N PHE A 180 -3.72 10.34 -10.28
CA PHE A 180 -4.15 10.08 -11.66
C PHE A 180 -5.66 10.24 -11.76
N SER A 181 -6.12 11.36 -12.30
CA SER A 181 -7.54 11.74 -12.35
C SER A 181 -8.48 10.72 -13.02
N ALA A 182 -7.94 9.84 -13.85
CA ALA A 182 -8.69 8.81 -14.56
C ALA A 182 -8.91 7.50 -13.78
N THR A 183 -8.17 7.27 -12.69
CA THR A 183 -8.25 6.03 -11.90
C THR A 183 -8.20 6.33 -10.42
N GLU A 184 -9.00 5.63 -9.64
CA GLU A 184 -8.94 5.67 -8.16
C GLU A 184 -7.86 4.72 -7.59
N THR A 185 -6.98 4.19 -8.44
CA THR A 185 -5.94 3.26 -8.01
C THR A 185 -4.85 4.01 -7.28
N ASN A 186 -4.59 3.62 -6.04
CA ASN A 186 -3.44 4.11 -5.31
C ASN A 186 -2.16 3.57 -5.94
N THR A 187 -1.20 4.44 -6.14
CA THR A 187 0.06 4.11 -6.78
C THR A 187 1.25 4.47 -5.89
N VAL A 188 2.35 3.79 -6.15
CA VAL A 188 3.65 4.07 -5.55
C VAL A 188 4.68 4.28 -6.65
N ILE A 189 5.67 5.11 -6.38
CA ILE A 189 6.87 5.19 -7.20
C ILE A 189 7.96 4.45 -6.45
N LEU A 190 8.54 3.43 -7.07
CA LEU A 190 9.71 2.73 -6.56
C LEU A 190 10.96 3.33 -7.19
N PHE A 191 11.88 3.82 -6.36
CA PHE A 191 13.21 4.25 -6.76
C PHE A 191 14.20 3.16 -6.39
N LEU A 192 14.82 2.57 -7.39
CA LEU A 192 15.58 1.33 -7.30
C LEU A 192 16.98 1.53 -7.82
N GLN A 193 17.96 0.93 -7.16
CA GLN A 193 19.33 0.79 -7.67
C GLN A 193 19.68 -0.70 -7.72
N LYS A 194 20.03 -1.18 -8.90
CA LYS A 194 20.41 -2.58 -9.07
C LYS A 194 21.74 -2.85 -8.38
N PHE A 195 21.83 -3.97 -7.66
CA PHE A 195 23.09 -4.38 -7.04
C PHE A 195 24.21 -4.54 -8.07
N ASN A 196 25.42 -4.24 -7.67
CA ASN A 196 26.58 -4.34 -8.56
C ASN A 196 26.78 -5.79 -9.05
N GLU A 197 26.70 -6.75 -8.13
CA GLU A 197 26.82 -8.18 -8.42
C GLU A 197 25.68 -8.96 -7.71
N PRO A 198 24.40 -8.81 -8.14
CA PRO A 198 23.29 -9.45 -7.44
C PRO A 198 23.48 -10.97 -7.22
N PRO A 199 23.93 -11.79 -8.21
CA PRO A 199 24.09 -13.23 -8.02
C PRO A 199 25.08 -13.59 -6.92
N LYS A 200 26.26 -12.95 -6.91
CA LYS A 200 27.30 -13.21 -5.90
C LYS A 200 26.84 -12.84 -4.49
N ARG A 201 26.19 -11.67 -4.34
CA ARG A 201 25.66 -11.27 -3.03
C ARG A 201 24.60 -12.25 -2.57
N THR A 202 23.72 -12.69 -3.48
CA THR A 202 22.69 -13.69 -3.19
C THR A 202 23.32 -15.01 -2.76
N ASP A 203 24.34 -15.48 -3.50
CA ASP A 203 25.05 -16.73 -3.20
C ASP A 203 25.74 -16.66 -1.83
N MET A 204 26.44 -15.57 -1.52
CA MET A 204 27.08 -15.36 -0.21
C MET A 204 26.05 -15.35 0.93
N VAL A 205 24.89 -14.74 0.75
CA VAL A 205 23.82 -14.74 1.77
C VAL A 205 23.23 -16.13 1.96
N ILE A 206 23.03 -16.89 0.87
CA ILE A 206 22.58 -18.29 0.95
C ILE A 206 23.58 -19.13 1.72
N ASP A 207 24.87 -19.05 1.40
CA ASP A 207 25.93 -19.81 2.07
C ASP A 207 25.99 -19.50 3.57
N SER A 208 25.82 -18.23 3.95
CA SER A 208 25.78 -17.80 5.35
C SER A 208 24.56 -18.36 6.08
N VAL A 209 23.38 -18.35 5.46
CA VAL A 209 22.14 -18.90 6.02
C VAL A 209 22.24 -20.40 6.22
N ASP A 210 22.75 -21.13 5.23
CA ASP A 210 22.95 -22.57 5.32
C ASP A 210 23.99 -22.94 6.40
N ALA A 211 25.02 -22.14 6.57
CA ALA A 211 26.01 -22.30 7.63
C ALA A 211 25.38 -22.13 9.03
N ILE A 212 24.47 -21.16 9.21
CA ILE A 212 23.74 -20.98 10.47
C ILE A 212 22.85 -22.17 10.76
N LEU A 213 22.02 -22.55 9.79
CA LEU A 213 21.03 -23.61 9.97
C LEU A 213 21.66 -25.00 10.10
N SER A 214 22.87 -25.20 9.55
CA SER A 214 23.60 -26.47 9.68
C SER A 214 24.41 -26.61 10.98
N LYS A 215 24.68 -25.50 11.69
CA LYS A 215 25.43 -25.50 12.95
C LYS A 215 24.47 -25.47 14.12
N ALA A 216 24.53 -26.48 14.96
CA ALA A 216 23.84 -26.50 16.24
C ALA A 216 24.38 -25.47 17.28
N ASP A 217 25.41 -24.71 16.92
CA ASP A 217 26.06 -23.72 17.78
C ASP A 217 26.14 -22.36 17.08
N ILE A 218 25.42 -21.38 17.65
CA ILE A 218 25.35 -20.00 17.15
C ILE A 218 26.62 -19.20 17.54
N ASP A 219 27.41 -19.65 18.49
CA ASP A 219 28.51 -18.88 19.09
C ASP A 219 29.76 -18.74 18.19
N GLY A 220 29.73 -19.23 16.96
CA GLY A 220 30.84 -19.15 16.01
C GLY A 220 30.54 -18.36 14.73
N TRP A 221 29.51 -17.59 14.69
CA TRP A 221 29.14 -16.84 13.51
C TRP A 221 29.77 -15.43 13.51
N GLU A 222 30.47 -15.08 12.43
CA GLU A 222 31.17 -13.79 12.33
C GLU A 222 30.23 -12.59 12.39
N ASP A 223 28.94 -12.74 12.03
CA ASP A 223 27.95 -11.68 12.12
C ASP A 223 26.75 -12.04 13.02
N GLU A 224 27.04 -12.20 14.32
CA GLU A 224 26.02 -12.41 15.37
C GLU A 224 24.91 -11.33 15.36
N SER A 225 25.19 -10.15 14.81
CA SER A 225 24.27 -9.02 14.81
C SER A 225 23.01 -9.28 13.97
N ILE A 226 23.15 -9.93 12.82
CA ILE A 226 22.01 -10.28 11.93
C ILE A 226 21.10 -11.29 12.61
N LEU A 227 21.66 -12.40 13.14
CA LEU A 227 20.85 -13.43 13.81
C LEU A 227 20.19 -12.88 15.07
N ARG A 228 20.91 -12.11 15.88
CA ARG A 228 20.35 -11.47 17.07
C ARG A 228 19.21 -10.50 16.71
N GLY A 229 19.38 -9.72 15.65
CA GLY A 229 18.35 -8.84 15.08
C GLY A 229 17.14 -9.63 14.60
N TYR A 230 17.35 -10.74 13.89
CA TYR A 230 16.29 -11.63 13.43
C TYR A 230 15.49 -12.23 14.59
N LEU A 231 16.17 -12.82 15.57
CA LEU A 231 15.51 -13.41 16.76
C LEU A 231 14.68 -12.37 17.52
N LYS A 232 15.20 -11.14 17.67
CA LYS A 232 14.45 -10.04 18.26
C LYS A 232 13.20 -9.70 17.43
N LYS A 233 13.31 -9.71 16.10
CA LYS A 233 12.22 -9.40 15.18
C LYS A 233 11.10 -10.42 15.26
N ILE A 234 11.42 -11.71 15.35
CA ILE A 234 10.44 -12.80 15.47
C ILE A 234 10.00 -13.07 16.91
N GLY A 235 10.61 -12.42 17.91
CA GLY A 235 10.27 -12.56 19.33
C GLY A 235 10.68 -13.89 19.96
N VAL A 236 11.69 -14.59 19.40
CA VAL A 236 12.16 -15.89 19.88
C VAL A 236 13.44 -15.73 20.69
N LYS A 237 13.52 -16.42 21.84
CA LYS A 237 14.73 -16.46 22.64
C LYS A 237 15.79 -17.36 22.02
N LYS A 238 17.08 -17.02 22.22
CA LYS A 238 18.22 -17.76 21.67
C LYS A 238 18.22 -19.25 22.07
N ASP A 239 17.89 -19.55 23.30
CA ASP A 239 17.83 -20.94 23.83
C ASP A 239 16.74 -21.77 23.12
N ILE A 240 15.58 -21.21 22.87
CA ILE A 240 14.49 -21.86 22.11
C ILE A 240 14.89 -22.10 20.65
N TYR A 241 15.52 -21.09 20.03
CA TYR A 241 15.97 -21.24 18.65
C TYR A 241 17.11 -22.26 18.51
N ASN A 242 18.00 -22.36 19.51
CA ASN A 242 19.03 -23.39 19.56
C ASN A 242 18.45 -24.81 19.70
N LYS A 243 17.40 -25.01 20.51
CA LYS A 243 16.66 -26.28 20.56
C LYS A 243 16.07 -26.66 19.21
N PHE A 244 15.55 -25.68 18.49
CA PHE A 244 15.05 -25.87 17.12
C PHE A 244 16.17 -26.29 16.16
N LEU A 245 17.29 -25.57 16.14
CA LEU A 245 18.44 -25.90 15.28
C LEU A 245 19.04 -27.27 15.57
N SER A 246 19.16 -27.65 16.87
CA SER A 246 19.69 -28.96 17.29
C SER A 246 18.69 -30.10 17.12
N GLN A 247 17.44 -29.82 16.77
CA GLN A 247 16.36 -30.81 16.67
C GLN A 247 16.23 -31.67 17.93
N SER A 248 16.49 -31.05 19.11
CA SER A 248 16.58 -31.76 20.39
C SER A 248 15.23 -32.12 20.97
N GLU A 249 14.16 -31.54 20.47
CA GLU A 249 12.81 -31.69 20.99
C GLU A 249 11.90 -32.46 20.03
N ASP A 250 10.94 -33.19 20.57
CA ASP A 250 9.92 -33.88 19.78
C ASP A 250 8.91 -32.89 19.21
N PHE A 251 8.22 -33.32 18.16
CA PHE A 251 7.13 -32.60 17.46
C PHE A 251 6.11 -31.97 18.43
N ASP A 252 5.65 -32.70 19.45
CA ASP A 252 4.66 -32.24 20.41
C ASP A 252 5.16 -31.12 21.35
N PHE A 253 6.48 -30.95 21.50
CA PHE A 253 7.06 -29.87 22.28
C PHE A 253 6.66 -28.48 21.71
N TRP A 254 6.55 -28.39 20.41
CA TRP A 254 6.30 -27.13 19.72
C TRP A 254 4.85 -26.66 19.71
N ILE A 255 3.89 -27.50 20.14
CA ILE A 255 2.44 -27.18 20.12
C ILE A 255 2.13 -25.88 20.87
N ASN A 256 2.77 -25.68 22.02
CA ASN A 256 2.51 -24.57 22.94
C ASN A 256 3.56 -23.44 22.84
N ASP A 257 4.52 -23.55 21.92
CA ASP A 257 5.47 -22.48 21.69
C ASP A 257 4.80 -21.31 20.95
N ASN A 258 5.07 -20.08 21.36
CA ASN A 258 4.41 -18.90 20.79
C ASN A 258 4.73 -18.68 19.31
N TYR A 259 5.93 -19.06 18.87
CA TYR A 259 6.39 -18.87 17.51
C TYR A 259 6.30 -20.18 16.71
N PHE A 260 6.96 -21.23 17.16
CA PHE A 260 6.95 -22.51 16.47
C PHE A 260 5.61 -23.26 16.54
N GLY A 261 4.74 -22.89 17.48
CA GLY A 261 3.35 -23.37 17.49
C GLY A 261 2.55 -22.97 16.25
N GLN A 262 2.88 -21.85 15.62
CA GLN A 262 2.29 -21.48 14.33
C GLN A 262 2.80 -22.42 13.22
N HIS A 263 4.09 -22.73 13.18
CA HIS A 263 4.67 -23.71 12.25
C HIS A 263 4.04 -25.09 12.43
N TYR A 264 3.83 -25.50 13.69
CA TYR A 264 3.12 -26.73 14.02
C TYR A 264 1.71 -26.74 13.41
N ASN A 265 0.93 -25.70 13.66
CA ASN A 265 -0.46 -25.61 13.17
C ASN A 265 -0.54 -25.63 11.65
N GLU A 266 0.34 -24.92 10.95
CA GLU A 266 0.41 -24.93 9.49
C GLU A 266 0.82 -26.31 8.95
N PHE A 267 1.81 -26.96 9.60
CA PHE A 267 2.24 -28.29 9.20
C PHE A 267 1.12 -29.34 9.34
N VAL A 268 0.39 -29.37 10.46
CA VAL A 268 -0.72 -30.34 10.65
C VAL A 268 -1.90 -30.08 9.70
N ASN A 269 -2.06 -28.85 9.23
CA ASN A 269 -3.05 -28.50 8.23
C ASN A 269 -2.56 -28.73 6.79
N SER A 270 -1.29 -29.06 6.60
CA SER A 270 -0.71 -29.27 5.27
C SER A 270 -1.29 -30.50 4.57
N THR A 271 -1.25 -30.45 3.23
CA THR A 271 -1.69 -31.59 2.40
C THR A 271 -0.84 -32.85 2.67
N GLU A 272 0.45 -32.68 2.94
CA GLU A 272 1.39 -33.80 3.23
C GLU A 272 1.00 -34.52 4.52
N TYR A 273 0.83 -33.78 5.61
CA TYR A 273 0.39 -34.34 6.89
C TYR A 273 -0.97 -35.04 6.76
N ASN A 274 -1.95 -34.36 6.15
CA ASN A 274 -3.31 -34.89 6.00
C ASN A 274 -3.38 -36.14 5.10
N LYS A 275 -2.58 -36.22 4.05
CA LYS A 275 -2.49 -37.43 3.21
C LYS A 275 -1.83 -38.57 3.97
N LYS A 276 -0.76 -38.29 4.72
CA LYS A 276 0.01 -39.32 5.44
C LYS A 276 -0.76 -39.88 6.62
N SER A 277 -1.33 -39.01 7.45
CA SER A 277 -2.11 -39.43 8.64
C SER A 277 -3.32 -40.32 8.30
N LYS A 278 -3.89 -40.18 7.10
CA LYS A 278 -5.03 -40.99 6.61
C LYS A 278 -4.62 -42.31 5.92
N GLN A 279 -3.33 -42.55 5.71
CA GLN A 279 -2.87 -43.80 5.07
C GLN A 279 -3.02 -45.00 6.00
N LYS A 280 -3.79 -46.02 5.61
CA LYS A 280 -4.01 -47.24 6.41
C LYS A 280 -2.71 -47.95 6.81
N THR A 281 -1.68 -47.91 5.98
CA THR A 281 -0.35 -48.47 6.28
C THR A 281 0.37 -47.69 7.37
N PHE A 282 0.24 -46.38 7.35
CA PHE A 282 0.84 -45.49 8.37
C PHE A 282 0.13 -45.60 9.73
N GLN A 283 -1.21 -45.71 9.71
CA GLN A 283 -2.02 -45.90 10.93
C GLN A 283 -1.77 -47.25 11.64
N LYS A 284 -1.14 -48.22 10.96
CA LYS A 284 -0.72 -49.50 11.58
C LYS A 284 0.64 -49.46 12.24
N LEU A 285 1.41 -48.39 12.06
CA LEU A 285 2.67 -48.18 12.73
C LEU A 285 2.42 -47.90 14.20
N SER A 286 3.41 -48.19 15.03
CA SER A 286 3.38 -47.79 16.47
C SER A 286 3.33 -46.28 16.62
N ASP A 287 2.76 -45.78 17.72
CA ASP A 287 2.70 -44.34 18.02
C ASP A 287 4.09 -43.69 18.00
N SER A 288 5.11 -44.42 18.46
CA SER A 288 6.51 -43.97 18.41
C SER A 288 7.03 -43.78 16.98
N GLU A 289 6.71 -44.69 16.06
CA GLU A 289 7.13 -44.60 14.67
C GLU A 289 6.39 -43.48 13.94
N GLN A 290 5.09 -43.32 14.21
CA GLN A 290 4.30 -42.21 13.68
C GLN A 290 4.85 -40.87 14.18
N LYS A 291 5.10 -40.74 15.48
CA LYS A 291 5.67 -39.55 16.10
C LYS A 291 7.04 -39.20 15.52
N LYS A 292 7.92 -40.19 15.35
CA LYS A 292 9.23 -39.99 14.72
C LYS A 292 9.14 -39.43 13.32
N TRP A 293 8.22 -39.96 12.51
CA TRP A 293 7.99 -39.47 11.14
C TRP A 293 7.47 -38.04 11.14
N PHE A 294 6.48 -37.71 12.02
CA PHE A 294 5.93 -36.38 12.11
C PHE A 294 6.99 -35.36 12.60
N THR A 295 7.81 -35.74 13.59
CA THR A 295 8.90 -34.90 14.10
C THR A 295 9.88 -34.57 12.97
N GLN A 296 10.33 -35.56 12.21
CA GLN A 296 11.23 -35.33 11.09
C GLN A 296 10.61 -34.39 10.03
N LYS A 297 9.36 -34.64 9.64
CA LYS A 297 8.68 -33.84 8.61
C LYS A 297 8.34 -32.43 9.07
N PHE A 298 8.03 -32.26 10.33
CA PHE A 298 7.86 -30.94 10.92
C PHE A 298 9.16 -30.12 10.84
N TYR A 299 10.29 -30.71 11.23
CA TYR A 299 11.56 -30.01 11.12
C TYR A 299 11.92 -29.68 9.66
N GLU A 300 11.75 -30.61 8.72
CA GLU A 300 11.98 -30.33 7.31
C GLU A 300 11.14 -29.12 6.82
N TYR A 301 9.87 -29.09 7.19
CA TYR A 301 8.97 -27.96 6.89
C TYR A 301 9.43 -26.66 7.57
N ALA A 302 9.61 -26.67 8.88
CA ALA A 302 9.95 -25.49 9.66
C ALA A 302 11.32 -24.92 9.27
N PHE A 303 12.32 -25.76 9.00
CA PHE A 303 13.62 -25.35 8.47
C PHE A 303 13.49 -24.64 7.12
N SER A 304 12.67 -25.16 6.22
CA SER A 304 12.45 -24.53 4.93
C SER A 304 11.86 -23.11 5.04
N VAL A 305 10.92 -22.93 5.99
CA VAL A 305 10.33 -21.61 6.27
C VAL A 305 11.36 -20.67 6.90
N GLU A 306 12.11 -21.15 7.88
CA GLU A 306 13.13 -20.34 8.58
C GLU A 306 14.30 -19.99 7.66
N GLN A 307 14.75 -20.90 6.80
CA GLN A 307 15.78 -20.66 5.81
C GLN A 307 15.37 -19.50 4.89
N GLU A 308 14.14 -19.53 4.37
CA GLU A 308 13.63 -18.47 3.52
C GLU A 308 13.55 -17.13 4.24
N LYS A 309 13.01 -17.10 5.47
CA LYS A 309 12.91 -15.88 6.28
C LYS A 309 14.28 -15.29 6.60
N LEU A 310 15.20 -16.13 7.09
CA LEU A 310 16.54 -15.68 7.46
C LEU A 310 17.31 -15.18 6.24
N PHE A 311 17.16 -15.83 5.08
CA PHE A 311 17.73 -15.38 3.83
C PHE A 311 17.27 -13.96 3.48
N TYR A 312 15.95 -13.71 3.45
CA TYR A 312 15.45 -12.37 3.13
C TYR A 312 15.77 -11.35 4.22
N TYR A 313 15.77 -11.74 5.49
CA TYR A 313 16.20 -10.86 6.58
C TYR A 313 17.64 -10.40 6.41
N SER A 314 18.55 -11.33 6.11
CA SER A 314 19.97 -11.03 5.85
C SER A 314 20.14 -10.12 4.63
N LEU A 315 19.35 -10.38 3.58
CA LEU A 315 19.39 -9.61 2.33
C LEU A 315 18.99 -8.14 2.53
N VAL A 316 17.98 -7.89 3.37
CA VAL A 316 17.46 -6.53 3.63
C VAL A 316 18.06 -5.87 4.86
N TYR A 317 18.95 -6.56 5.56
CA TYR A 317 19.58 -6.05 6.77
C TYR A 317 20.41 -4.79 6.48
N ASN A 318 20.22 -3.75 7.28
CA ASN A 318 20.86 -2.44 7.13
C ASN A 318 20.60 -1.71 5.79
N GLN A 319 19.55 -2.06 5.05
CA GLN A 319 19.09 -1.24 3.95
C GLN A 319 18.15 -0.13 4.46
N ASP A 320 18.56 1.12 4.32
CA ASP A 320 17.73 2.28 4.62
C ASP A 320 16.93 2.69 3.39
N THR A 321 15.64 2.92 3.59
CA THR A 321 14.70 3.31 2.53
C THR A 321 14.03 4.62 2.91
N LEU A 322 14.06 5.60 2.01
CA LEU A 322 13.34 6.86 2.16
C LEU A 322 11.86 6.63 1.82
N ILE A 323 10.98 6.88 2.77
CA ILE A 323 9.53 6.78 2.58
C ILE A 323 8.95 8.17 2.40
N ILE A 324 8.22 8.35 1.31
CA ILE A 324 7.54 9.60 0.99
C ILE A 324 6.05 9.34 1.01
N SER A 325 5.31 10.16 1.72
CA SER A 325 3.86 10.04 1.89
C SER A 325 3.16 11.30 1.40
N ALA A 326 2.52 11.24 0.24
CA ALA A 326 1.66 12.31 -0.20
C ALA A 326 0.39 12.39 0.68
N PRO A 327 -0.10 13.59 0.99
CA PRO A 327 -1.33 13.76 1.77
C PRO A 327 -2.56 13.26 0.98
N ASP A 328 -3.57 12.81 1.70
CA ASP A 328 -4.83 12.31 1.09
C ASP A 328 -5.85 13.44 0.83
N GLU A 329 -5.79 14.52 1.58
CA GLU A 329 -6.69 15.66 1.42
C GLU A 329 -6.33 16.45 0.16
N LYS A 330 -7.33 16.71 -0.70
CA LYS A 330 -7.11 17.27 -2.04
C LYS A 330 -6.31 18.58 -2.06
N LYS A 331 -6.58 19.49 -1.14
CA LYS A 331 -5.89 20.80 -1.11
C LYS A 331 -4.44 20.65 -0.69
N GLU A 332 -4.17 19.81 0.29
CA GLU A 332 -2.82 19.50 0.75
C GLU A 332 -2.06 18.71 -0.32
N GLN A 333 -2.74 17.82 -1.05
CA GLN A 333 -2.15 17.10 -2.18
C GLN A 333 -1.77 18.05 -3.33
N GLU A 334 -2.63 19.01 -3.68
CA GLU A 334 -2.30 20.04 -4.68
C GLU A 334 -1.09 20.89 -4.26
N LYS A 335 -0.99 21.22 -2.98
CA LYS A 335 0.15 21.93 -2.40
C LYS A 335 1.42 21.08 -2.42
N PHE A 336 1.33 19.80 -2.05
CA PHE A 336 2.44 18.86 -2.09
C PHE A 336 2.97 18.67 -3.51
N LEU A 337 2.09 18.42 -4.48
CA LEU A 337 2.45 18.20 -5.88
C LEU A 337 2.93 19.47 -6.60
N GLY A 338 2.52 20.66 -6.15
CA GLY A 338 2.81 21.94 -6.81
C GLY A 338 1.99 22.18 -8.07
N TYR A 339 1.01 21.35 -8.35
CA TYR A 339 0.10 21.51 -9.47
C TYR A 339 -1.32 21.03 -9.13
N LYS A 340 -2.29 21.45 -9.94
CA LYS A 340 -3.66 20.94 -9.88
C LYS A 340 -4.15 20.57 -11.27
N TRP A 341 -4.98 19.55 -11.31
CA TRP A 341 -5.63 19.11 -12.54
C TRP A 341 -6.91 19.93 -12.80
N ARG A 342 -7.06 20.43 -14.01
CA ARG A 342 -8.29 21.09 -14.47
C ARG A 342 -9.01 20.22 -15.50
N ASN A 343 -10.29 19.95 -15.23
CA ASN A 343 -11.18 19.20 -16.13
C ASN A 343 -12.10 20.14 -16.96
N ARG A 344 -11.83 21.45 -16.95
CA ARG A 344 -12.71 22.40 -17.62
C ARG A 344 -12.48 22.35 -19.12
N LYS A 345 -13.56 22.10 -19.89
CA LYS A 345 -13.52 22.02 -21.35
C LYS A 345 -12.76 23.20 -21.99
N GLY A 346 -11.73 22.90 -22.78
CA GLY A 346 -10.83 23.86 -23.40
C GLY A 346 -9.75 24.44 -22.49
N GLN A 347 -9.62 23.92 -21.25
CA GLN A 347 -8.58 24.26 -20.28
C GLN A 347 -8.17 23.01 -19.49
N GLU A 348 -8.38 21.84 -20.08
CA GLU A 348 -7.99 20.58 -19.47
C GLU A 348 -6.47 20.48 -19.36
N GLY A 349 -6.01 19.88 -18.28
CA GLY A 349 -4.60 19.59 -18.06
C GLY A 349 -4.05 20.09 -16.74
N ILE A 350 -2.73 20.02 -16.62
CA ILE A 350 -1.98 20.41 -15.42
C ILE A 350 -1.84 21.93 -15.36
N GLN A 351 -2.18 22.51 -14.21
CA GLN A 351 -1.89 23.89 -13.90
C GLN A 351 -0.89 23.98 -12.76
N ILE A 352 0.30 24.47 -13.03
CA ILE A 352 1.35 24.69 -12.03
C ILE A 352 0.90 25.80 -11.04
N ILE A 353 1.14 25.56 -9.76
CA ILE A 353 0.89 26.53 -8.69
C ILE A 353 2.14 27.42 -8.59
N LYS A 354 1.96 28.74 -8.71
CA LYS A 354 3.08 29.71 -8.75
C LYS A 354 4.01 29.67 -7.52
N ALA A 355 3.52 29.19 -6.37
CA ALA A 355 4.32 29.07 -5.16
C ALA A 355 5.26 27.84 -5.16
N GLY A 356 5.22 27.01 -6.23
CA GLY A 356 5.88 25.72 -6.26
C GLY A 356 5.13 24.67 -5.43
N GLY A 357 5.68 23.45 -5.37
CA GLY A 357 5.20 22.35 -4.53
C GLY A 357 6.36 21.75 -3.76
N PHE A 358 6.03 21.01 -2.71
CA PHE A 358 7.05 20.32 -1.92
C PHE A 358 7.70 19.16 -2.69
N LEU A 359 6.96 18.53 -3.60
CA LEU A 359 7.48 17.40 -4.36
C LEU A 359 8.62 17.81 -5.32
N TYR A 360 8.42 18.89 -6.06
CA TYR A 360 9.34 19.31 -7.11
C TYR A 360 9.25 20.81 -7.36
N ASN A 361 10.41 21.46 -7.50
CA ASN A 361 10.53 22.84 -7.89
C ASN A 361 10.66 22.94 -9.42
N ALA A 362 9.61 23.40 -10.11
CA ALA A 362 9.60 23.52 -11.57
C ALA A 362 10.57 24.60 -12.10
N PHE A 363 11.05 25.50 -11.24
CA PHE A 363 11.93 26.62 -11.60
C PHE A 363 13.39 26.37 -11.26
N ASP A 364 13.66 25.39 -10.38
CA ASP A 364 15.00 24.99 -10.00
C ASP A 364 15.07 23.47 -9.82
N ARG A 365 15.62 22.79 -10.81
CA ARG A 365 15.77 21.32 -10.81
C ARG A 365 16.79 20.83 -9.79
N GLU A 366 17.69 21.69 -9.33
CA GLU A 366 18.74 21.37 -8.34
C GLU A 366 18.33 21.76 -6.91
N ASP A 367 17.09 22.18 -6.70
CA ASP A 367 16.57 22.53 -5.38
C ASP A 367 16.64 21.34 -4.42
N ASN A 368 17.52 21.46 -3.41
CA ASN A 368 17.70 20.44 -2.38
C ASN A 368 16.61 20.51 -1.30
N ASN A 369 15.84 21.60 -1.23
CA ASN A 369 14.75 21.76 -0.27
C ASN A 369 13.41 21.18 -0.78
N SER A 370 13.46 20.26 -1.71
CA SER A 370 12.30 19.56 -2.27
C SER A 370 12.40 18.05 -2.02
N ILE A 371 11.27 17.36 -2.09
CA ILE A 371 11.23 15.88 -2.03
C ILE A 371 12.10 15.26 -3.15
N ALA A 372 12.10 15.86 -4.35
CA ALA A 372 12.97 15.43 -5.43
C ALA A 372 14.46 15.57 -5.08
N GLY A 373 14.84 16.63 -4.34
CA GLY A 373 16.17 16.80 -3.78
C GLY A 373 16.54 15.70 -2.79
N LEU A 374 15.63 15.38 -1.85
CA LEU A 374 15.84 14.29 -0.88
C LEU A 374 16.04 12.94 -1.57
N ILE A 375 15.23 12.63 -2.62
CA ILE A 375 15.38 11.38 -3.39
C ILE A 375 16.76 11.36 -4.10
N ARG A 376 17.16 12.46 -4.75
CA ARG A 376 18.46 12.57 -5.42
C ARG A 376 19.61 12.32 -4.45
N ASN A 377 19.57 12.92 -3.27
CA ASN A 377 20.57 12.73 -2.23
C ASN A 377 20.59 11.28 -1.71
N ALA A 378 19.45 10.63 -1.61
CA ALA A 378 19.38 9.21 -1.21
C ALA A 378 20.06 8.25 -2.20
N PHE A 379 20.19 8.63 -3.50
CA PHE A 379 20.97 7.86 -4.48
C PHE A 379 22.49 8.07 -4.40
N SER A 380 22.93 9.17 -3.79
CA SER A 380 24.34 9.57 -3.80
C SER A 380 25.06 9.36 -2.47
N ASP A 381 24.46 8.71 -1.48
CA ASP A 381 24.95 8.62 -0.09
C ASP A 381 25.41 10.00 0.45
N GLY A 382 24.74 11.06 -0.02
CA GLY A 382 25.04 12.44 0.34
C GLY A 382 24.60 12.79 1.77
N ASP A 383 25.06 13.93 2.25
CA ASP A 383 24.69 14.43 3.57
C ASP A 383 23.17 14.50 3.75
N GLU A 384 22.70 14.11 4.92
CA GLU A 384 21.28 14.22 5.29
C GLU A 384 20.92 15.71 5.35
N PHE A 385 20.01 16.10 4.46
CA PHE A 385 19.37 17.42 4.57
C PHE A 385 18.12 17.26 5.41
N ASP A 386 18.07 17.98 6.51
CA ASP A 386 16.90 18.12 7.35
C ASP A 386 16.14 19.38 6.89
N VAL A 387 14.97 19.18 6.31
CA VAL A 387 14.10 20.27 5.83
C VAL A 387 12.83 20.23 6.66
N GLU A 388 12.81 21.02 7.74
CA GLU A 388 11.72 21.07 8.73
C GLU A 388 10.32 21.20 8.08
N GLU A 389 10.19 21.92 6.96
CA GLU A 389 8.92 22.09 6.24
C GLU A 389 8.44 20.79 5.56
N LEU A 390 9.31 19.81 5.37
CA LEU A 390 9.01 18.53 4.69
C LEU A 390 8.83 17.36 5.65
N ASP A 391 9.11 17.52 6.95
CA ASP A 391 9.10 16.44 7.95
C ASP A 391 7.80 15.63 8.01
N THR A 392 6.69 16.24 7.66
CA THR A 392 5.39 15.55 7.60
C THR A 392 5.23 14.66 6.39
N TYR A 393 6.06 14.79 5.38
CA TYR A 393 5.92 14.12 4.09
C TYR A 393 6.96 13.02 3.86
N TYR A 394 8.01 12.94 4.67
CA TYR A 394 9.02 11.90 4.51
C TYR A 394 9.53 11.38 5.86
N TYR A 395 10.08 10.18 5.83
CA TYR A 395 10.84 9.56 6.93
C TYR A 395 11.70 8.42 6.37
N ARG A 396 12.69 7.97 7.14
CA ARG A 396 13.52 6.83 6.79
C ARG A 396 13.13 5.61 7.61
N LEU A 397 13.08 4.45 6.97
CA LEU A 397 12.89 3.16 7.61
C LEU A 397 13.95 2.19 7.13
N ARG A 398 14.39 1.31 8.02
CA ARG A 398 15.17 0.15 7.60
C ARG A 398 14.26 -0.87 6.93
N LEU A 399 14.65 -1.36 5.76
CA LEU A 399 13.84 -2.30 4.99
C LEU A 399 13.49 -3.56 5.78
N GLN A 400 14.40 -4.03 6.67
CA GLN A 400 14.13 -5.13 7.61
C GLN A 400 12.96 -4.87 8.57
N ASP A 401 12.67 -3.59 8.87
CA ASP A 401 11.55 -3.22 9.73
C ASP A 401 10.23 -3.06 8.97
N MET A 402 10.31 -2.94 7.66
CA MET A 402 9.17 -2.84 6.76
C MET A 402 8.58 -4.19 6.35
N ILE A 403 9.30 -5.30 6.60
CA ILE A 403 8.88 -6.66 6.24
C ILE A 403 8.47 -7.41 7.51
N ASP A 404 7.36 -8.15 7.42
CA ASP A 404 6.86 -8.98 8.51
C ASP A 404 7.47 -10.38 8.44
N PHE A 405 8.32 -10.70 9.42
CA PHE A 405 8.96 -12.02 9.60
C PHE A 405 8.27 -12.87 10.68
N SER A 406 7.24 -12.36 11.37
CA SER A 406 6.65 -13.03 12.52
C SER A 406 5.73 -14.20 12.16
N GLY A 407 5.08 -14.17 11.00
CA GLY A 407 4.15 -15.21 10.56
C GLY A 407 4.84 -16.38 9.84
N THR A 408 4.18 -17.53 9.73
CA THR A 408 4.63 -18.67 8.93
C THR A 408 4.38 -18.45 7.44
N THR A 409 3.32 -17.74 7.08
CA THR A 409 3.04 -17.33 5.71
C THR A 409 3.88 -16.11 5.36
N PHE A 410 5.05 -16.36 4.78
CA PHE A 410 6.01 -15.31 4.45
C PHE A 410 5.81 -14.81 3.02
N ASN A 411 4.95 -13.81 2.82
CA ASN A 411 4.62 -13.23 1.51
C ASN A 411 5.50 -12.04 1.10
N LYS A 412 6.54 -11.70 1.88
CA LYS A 412 7.48 -10.58 1.67
C LYS A 412 6.77 -9.22 1.49
N SER A 413 5.61 -9.03 2.12
CA SER A 413 4.91 -7.76 2.09
C SER A 413 5.76 -6.64 2.68
N ILE A 414 5.80 -5.49 1.99
CA ILE A 414 6.57 -4.31 2.38
C ILE A 414 5.59 -3.28 2.93
N LYS A 415 5.68 -2.98 4.22
CA LYS A 415 4.89 -1.95 4.90
C LYS A 415 5.64 -0.63 4.84
N THR A 416 5.00 0.39 4.27
CA THR A 416 5.56 1.75 4.21
C THR A 416 5.21 2.61 5.42
N THR A 417 4.46 2.08 6.37
CA THR A 417 4.14 2.77 7.64
C THR A 417 5.21 2.48 8.68
N GLN A 418 5.52 3.46 9.51
CA GLN A 418 6.39 3.22 10.65
C GLN A 418 5.74 2.15 11.54
N THR A 419 6.40 1.01 11.71
CA THR A 419 5.96 0.06 12.73
C THR A 419 6.15 0.75 14.07
N ARG A 420 5.06 0.96 14.82
CA ARG A 420 5.14 1.49 16.17
C ARG A 420 6.01 0.53 16.97
N VAL A 421 7.23 0.95 17.30
CA VAL A 421 8.03 0.23 18.28
C VAL A 421 7.27 0.38 19.59
N LEU A 422 6.54 -0.66 19.96
CA LEU A 422 5.86 -0.72 21.25
C LEU A 422 6.93 -0.64 22.32
N LYS A 423 7.14 0.57 22.85
CA LYS A 423 8.03 0.76 24.00
C LYS A 423 7.36 0.07 25.16
N ASP A 424 8.14 -0.67 25.96
CA ASP A 424 7.69 -1.14 27.26
C ASP A 424 7.45 0.09 28.14
N ILE A 425 6.21 0.56 28.16
CA ILE A 425 5.80 1.69 28.98
C ILE A 425 5.22 1.11 30.26
N PRO A 426 5.79 1.43 31.43
CA PRO A 426 5.25 0.96 32.68
C PRO A 426 3.76 1.33 32.84
N GLY A 427 2.93 0.36 33.14
CA GLY A 427 1.47 0.53 33.30
C GLY A 427 0.64 0.33 32.03
N LEU A 428 1.27 -0.03 30.90
CA LEU A 428 0.57 -0.50 29.71
C LEU A 428 0.75 -2.01 29.54
N THR A 429 -0.31 -2.69 29.15
CA THR A 429 -0.31 -4.11 28.79
C THR A 429 -0.44 -4.27 27.29
N ASN A 430 0.42 -5.10 26.69
CA ASN A 430 0.38 -5.39 25.26
C ASN A 430 -0.62 -6.52 25.00
N TYR A 431 -1.65 -6.25 24.22
CA TYR A 431 -2.65 -7.24 23.80
C TYR A 431 -2.54 -7.48 22.30
N ARG A 432 -2.27 -8.73 21.91
CA ARG A 432 -2.34 -9.15 20.50
C ARG A 432 -3.76 -9.58 20.17
N LEU A 433 -4.36 -9.04 19.09
CA LEU A 433 -5.74 -9.33 18.75
C LEU A 433 -5.99 -10.77 18.27
N SER A 434 -4.94 -11.54 17.95
CA SER A 434 -5.04 -12.97 17.67
C SER A 434 -5.22 -13.84 18.92
N ASP A 435 -5.10 -13.28 20.13
CA ASP A 435 -5.29 -14.02 21.39
C ASP A 435 -6.77 -14.40 21.55
N LYS A 436 -7.08 -15.67 21.33
CA LYS A 436 -8.44 -16.21 21.35
C LYS A 436 -9.04 -16.31 22.75
N ASP A 437 -8.22 -16.26 23.78
CA ASP A 437 -8.70 -16.27 25.16
C ASP A 437 -9.28 -14.90 25.56
N ILE A 438 -8.81 -13.84 24.91
CA ILE A 438 -9.17 -12.45 25.19
C ILE A 438 -10.11 -11.88 24.11
N PHE A 439 -9.90 -12.23 22.85
CA PHE A 439 -10.64 -11.67 21.72
C PHE A 439 -11.32 -12.74 20.87
N GLU A 440 -12.44 -12.36 20.28
CA GLU A 440 -13.09 -13.11 19.22
C GLU A 440 -13.17 -12.23 17.98
N LEU A 441 -12.51 -12.65 16.90
CA LEU A 441 -12.54 -12.01 15.61
C LEU A 441 -13.40 -12.84 14.64
N SER A 442 -14.33 -12.19 13.98
CA SER A 442 -15.15 -12.82 12.94
C SER A 442 -15.44 -11.87 11.79
N ILE A 443 -15.96 -12.42 10.71
CA ILE A 443 -16.42 -11.70 9.52
C ILE A 443 -17.86 -12.10 9.24
N GLY A 444 -18.65 -11.19 8.73
CA GLY A 444 -20.04 -11.47 8.37
C GLY A 444 -20.20 -12.27 7.07
N LYS A 445 -21.42 -12.32 6.55
CA LYS A 445 -21.76 -13.06 5.33
C LYS A 445 -22.35 -12.12 4.29
N ARG A 446 -22.04 -12.38 3.03
CA ARG A 446 -22.57 -11.65 1.90
C ARG A 446 -24.10 -11.62 1.91
N VAL A 447 -24.65 -10.46 1.58
CA VAL A 447 -26.09 -10.24 1.41
C VAL A 447 -26.38 -9.98 -0.06
N LEU A 448 -27.37 -10.65 -0.62
CA LEU A 448 -27.85 -10.41 -1.97
C LEU A 448 -28.94 -9.34 -1.97
N SER A 449 -29.10 -8.64 -3.10
CA SER A 449 -30.06 -7.53 -3.20
C SER A 449 -31.52 -7.95 -2.95
N ASP A 450 -31.88 -9.17 -3.24
CA ASP A 450 -33.21 -9.77 -3.02
C ASP A 450 -33.47 -10.21 -1.56
N GLU A 451 -32.43 -10.21 -0.74
CA GLU A 451 -32.52 -10.51 0.70
C GLU A 451 -32.76 -9.24 1.56
N ILE A 452 -32.59 -8.06 0.97
CA ILE A 452 -32.80 -6.78 1.66
C ILE A 452 -34.30 -6.49 1.71
N VAL A 453 -34.81 -6.24 2.94
CA VAL A 453 -36.22 -5.96 3.22
C VAL A 453 -36.36 -4.51 3.65
N GLU A 454 -37.23 -3.72 2.99
CA GLU A 454 -37.39 -2.28 3.21
C GLU A 454 -37.69 -1.93 4.69
N ASN A 455 -38.48 -2.77 5.38
CA ASN A 455 -38.82 -2.63 6.80
C ASN A 455 -38.31 -3.81 7.64
N GLY A 456 -37.19 -4.41 7.29
CA GLY A 456 -36.62 -5.53 8.03
C GLY A 456 -36.27 -5.15 9.48
N SER A 457 -36.29 -6.15 10.37
CA SER A 457 -36.09 -5.96 11.81
C SER A 457 -34.65 -5.70 12.21
N ILE A 458 -33.67 -6.14 11.41
CA ILE A 458 -32.24 -6.15 11.75
C ILE A 458 -31.47 -5.27 10.77
N PRO A 459 -30.71 -4.25 11.23
CA PRO A 459 -29.87 -3.43 10.39
C PRO A 459 -28.68 -4.22 9.85
N ILE A 460 -28.31 -3.98 8.59
CA ILE A 460 -27.15 -4.56 7.92
C ILE A 460 -26.02 -3.53 7.95
N TYR A 461 -24.83 -3.95 8.38
CA TYR A 461 -23.60 -3.15 8.29
C TYR A 461 -22.62 -3.78 7.30
N SER A 462 -21.98 -2.93 6.49
CA SER A 462 -21.01 -3.33 5.48
C SER A 462 -19.66 -2.59 5.71
N ALA A 463 -18.94 -2.22 4.66
CA ALA A 463 -17.68 -1.46 4.79
C ALA A 463 -17.87 -0.11 5.50
N ASN A 464 -18.99 0.58 5.30
CA ASN A 464 -19.40 1.69 6.16
C ASN A 464 -20.10 1.11 7.39
N VAL A 465 -19.44 1.18 8.55
CA VAL A 465 -19.94 0.62 9.81
C VAL A 465 -20.76 1.63 10.64
N PHE A 466 -20.96 2.85 10.16
CA PHE A 466 -21.78 3.88 10.81
C PHE A 466 -23.20 3.97 10.21
N GLU A 467 -23.34 3.66 8.92
CA GLU A 467 -24.60 3.75 8.21
C GLU A 467 -25.17 2.37 7.91
N GLU A 468 -26.48 2.22 8.11
CA GLU A 468 -27.19 1.00 7.72
C GLU A 468 -27.13 0.83 6.20
N PHE A 469 -26.55 -0.27 5.73
CA PHE A 469 -26.55 -0.64 4.30
C PHE A 469 -27.96 -1.03 3.80
N GLY A 470 -28.79 -1.48 4.69
CA GLY A 470 -30.17 -1.93 4.48
C GLY A 470 -30.66 -2.68 5.70
N ARG A 471 -31.80 -3.38 5.58
CA ARG A 471 -32.37 -4.18 6.66
C ARG A 471 -32.72 -5.59 6.20
N ILE A 472 -32.72 -6.54 7.14
CA ILE A 472 -32.96 -7.97 6.88
C ILE A 472 -33.70 -8.63 8.04
N ASP A 473 -34.37 -9.76 7.79
CA ASP A 473 -35.12 -10.52 8.82
C ASP A 473 -34.42 -11.84 9.22
N LYS A 474 -33.16 -12.04 8.80
CA LYS A 474 -32.34 -13.19 9.19
C LYS A 474 -31.11 -12.76 9.99
N GLN A 475 -30.54 -13.69 10.74
CA GLN A 475 -29.34 -13.48 11.54
C GLN A 475 -28.18 -14.35 11.05
N ASN A 476 -26.96 -13.81 11.10
CA ASN A 476 -25.72 -14.57 10.93
C ASN A 476 -24.86 -14.57 12.20
N ILE A 477 -25.28 -13.82 13.22
CA ILE A 477 -24.79 -13.84 14.58
C ILE A 477 -25.96 -14.21 15.50
N THR A 478 -25.74 -15.05 16.49
CA THR A 478 -26.79 -15.56 17.40
C THR A 478 -26.69 -14.99 18.81
N ASP A 479 -25.52 -14.53 19.22
CA ASP A 479 -25.30 -13.94 20.54
C ASP A 479 -25.03 -12.44 20.42
N PHE A 480 -25.82 -11.63 21.11
CA PHE A 480 -25.68 -10.18 21.22
C PHE A 480 -25.53 -9.71 22.67
N SER A 481 -25.23 -10.62 23.60
CA SER A 481 -25.14 -10.33 25.04
C SER A 481 -23.99 -9.38 25.38
N VAL A 482 -22.96 -9.31 24.56
CA VAL A 482 -21.80 -8.42 24.73
C VAL A 482 -21.72 -7.37 23.62
N PRO A 483 -21.12 -6.20 23.89
CA PRO A 483 -20.87 -5.21 22.85
C PRO A 483 -20.01 -5.78 21.72
N SER A 484 -20.25 -5.32 20.49
CA SER A 484 -19.47 -5.73 19.32
C SER A 484 -18.84 -4.52 18.66
N ILE A 485 -17.55 -4.59 18.43
CA ILE A 485 -16.77 -3.56 17.71
C ILE A 485 -16.73 -3.97 16.25
N LEU A 486 -17.23 -3.10 15.37
CA LEU A 486 -17.27 -3.32 13.93
C LEU A 486 -16.15 -2.55 13.26
N TRP A 487 -15.56 -3.12 12.20
CA TRP A 487 -14.64 -2.39 11.32
C TRP A 487 -14.94 -2.66 9.85
N GLY A 488 -14.69 -1.65 9.00
CA GLY A 488 -14.75 -1.80 7.54
C GLY A 488 -13.53 -2.57 7.02
N ILE A 489 -13.74 -3.66 6.27
CA ILE A 489 -12.64 -4.47 5.72
C ILE A 489 -12.05 -3.79 4.48
N ASP A 490 -12.88 -3.15 3.69
CA ASP A 490 -12.50 -2.39 2.49
C ASP A 490 -13.28 -1.07 2.42
N GLY A 491 -12.70 -0.07 1.82
CA GLY A 491 -13.21 1.30 1.84
C GLY A 491 -12.36 2.21 2.71
N ASP A 492 -12.97 3.28 3.23
CA ASP A 492 -12.33 4.16 4.21
C ASP A 492 -12.29 3.45 5.57
N TRP A 493 -11.16 3.62 6.29
CA TRP A 493 -11.03 3.00 7.60
C TRP A 493 -12.03 3.59 8.59
N MET A 494 -12.84 2.73 9.17
CA MET A 494 -13.90 3.11 10.12
C MET A 494 -14.06 2.03 11.17
N VAL A 495 -14.19 2.44 12.43
CA VAL A 495 -14.50 1.56 13.56
C VAL A 495 -15.72 2.10 14.29
N ASN A 496 -16.70 1.26 14.55
CA ASN A 496 -17.90 1.58 15.30
C ASN A 496 -18.16 0.55 16.39
N ILE A 497 -18.95 0.90 17.39
CA ILE A 497 -19.35 -0.01 18.46
C ILE A 497 -20.87 -0.16 18.48
N ILE A 498 -21.33 -1.40 18.46
CA ILE A 498 -22.74 -1.75 18.67
C ILE A 498 -22.91 -2.20 20.13
N PRO A 499 -23.77 -1.54 20.90
CA PRO A 499 -24.02 -1.90 22.29
C PRO A 499 -24.58 -3.33 22.44
N ALA A 500 -24.40 -3.90 23.63
CA ALA A 500 -25.01 -5.18 23.97
C ALA A 500 -26.52 -5.18 23.76
N ASN A 501 -27.09 -6.34 23.47
CA ASN A 501 -28.51 -6.61 23.24
C ASN A 501 -29.11 -5.85 22.04
N LYS A 502 -28.29 -5.40 21.10
CA LYS A 502 -28.74 -4.82 19.82
C LYS A 502 -28.40 -5.76 18.67
N PRO A 503 -29.38 -6.43 18.05
CA PRO A 503 -29.15 -7.28 16.88
C PRO A 503 -28.67 -6.46 15.68
N PHE A 504 -27.71 -7.01 14.93
CA PHE A 504 -27.22 -6.47 13.68
C PHE A 504 -26.74 -7.61 12.76
N TYR A 505 -26.62 -7.32 11.47
CA TYR A 505 -26.14 -8.28 10.47
C TYR A 505 -24.88 -7.71 9.80
N PRO A 506 -23.67 -8.22 10.10
CA PRO A 506 -22.47 -7.84 9.36
C PRO A 506 -22.40 -8.56 8.01
N THR A 507 -21.98 -7.84 6.95
CA THR A 507 -21.67 -8.46 5.66
C THR A 507 -20.24 -9.01 5.61
N ASP A 508 -19.86 -9.63 4.50
CA ASP A 508 -18.49 -10.07 4.20
C ASP A 508 -17.47 -8.91 4.03
N HIS A 509 -17.94 -7.65 4.07
CA HIS A 509 -17.13 -6.43 4.12
C HIS A 509 -17.08 -5.78 5.52
N CYS A 510 -17.67 -6.42 6.52
CA CYS A 510 -17.71 -5.96 7.90
C CYS A 510 -17.09 -7.00 8.83
N GLY A 511 -16.02 -6.62 9.51
CA GLY A 511 -15.43 -7.43 10.57
C GLY A 511 -16.05 -7.13 11.93
N VAL A 512 -15.97 -8.09 12.84
CA VAL A 512 -16.54 -8.02 14.21
C VAL A 512 -15.49 -8.48 15.21
N LEU A 513 -15.18 -7.62 16.18
CA LEU A 513 -14.31 -7.90 17.33
C LEU A 513 -15.16 -7.90 18.59
N ARG A 514 -15.01 -8.92 19.40
CA ARG A 514 -15.62 -9.06 20.73
C ARG A 514 -14.54 -9.29 21.77
N ILE A 515 -14.78 -8.80 22.98
CA ILE A 515 -13.85 -8.86 24.09
C ILE A 515 -14.40 -9.84 25.11
N LYS A 516 -13.56 -10.73 25.63
CA LYS A 516 -13.91 -11.80 26.58
C LYS A 516 -13.39 -11.55 28.00
N THR A 517 -12.69 -10.41 28.22
CA THR A 517 -12.16 -10.03 29.55
C THR A 517 -12.78 -8.73 30.03
N ASP A 518 -12.84 -8.55 31.35
CA ASP A 518 -13.29 -7.30 31.97
C ASP A 518 -12.15 -6.26 32.09
N ASP A 519 -10.92 -6.62 31.73
CA ASP A 519 -9.75 -5.71 31.78
C ASP A 519 -9.75 -4.67 30.65
N ILE A 520 -10.63 -4.82 29.67
CA ILE A 520 -10.67 -3.97 28.48
C ILE A 520 -12.08 -3.40 28.29
N ILE A 521 -12.20 -2.08 28.35
CA ILE A 521 -13.46 -1.39 28.07
C ILE A 521 -13.75 -1.38 26.58
N PRO A 522 -14.88 -1.92 26.08
CA PRO A 522 -15.15 -2.04 24.64
C PRO A 522 -15.11 -0.69 23.90
N LYS A 523 -15.60 0.39 24.49
CA LYS A 523 -15.54 1.72 23.88
C LYS A 523 -14.10 2.24 23.76
N TYR A 524 -13.26 2.01 24.78
CA TYR A 524 -11.85 2.34 24.71
C TYR A 524 -11.16 1.54 23.60
N MET A 525 -11.45 0.23 23.51
CA MET A 525 -10.88 -0.63 22.48
C MET A 525 -11.28 -0.22 21.07
N ALA A 526 -12.52 0.22 20.86
CA ALA A 526 -12.96 0.75 19.55
C ALA A 526 -12.14 1.99 19.14
N LEU A 527 -11.89 2.91 20.08
CA LEU A 527 -11.05 4.09 19.85
C LEU A 527 -9.59 3.71 19.58
N ALA A 528 -9.03 2.80 20.38
CA ALA A 528 -7.67 2.32 20.20
C ALA A 528 -7.49 1.61 18.85
N LEU A 529 -8.48 0.81 18.43
CA LEU A 529 -8.47 0.14 17.13
C LEU A 529 -8.60 1.15 15.97
N GLN A 530 -9.41 2.21 16.13
CA GLN A 530 -9.52 3.29 15.14
C GLN A 530 -8.16 3.95 14.92
N VAL A 531 -7.49 4.35 16.00
CA VAL A 531 -6.17 4.99 15.95
C VAL A 531 -5.12 4.07 15.35
N GLU A 532 -5.11 2.79 15.77
CA GLU A 532 -4.13 1.82 15.27
C GLU A 532 -4.32 1.53 13.78
N GLY A 533 -5.57 1.45 13.31
CA GLY A 533 -5.85 1.23 11.90
C GLY A 533 -5.54 2.46 11.02
N GLU A 534 -5.68 3.68 11.56
CA GLU A 534 -5.19 4.90 10.89
C GLU A 534 -3.66 4.88 10.77
N PHE A 535 -2.98 4.45 11.82
CA PHE A 535 -1.53 4.27 11.80
C PHE A 535 -1.10 3.21 10.76
N GLU A 536 -1.79 2.07 10.69
CA GLU A 536 -1.58 1.02 9.67
C GLU A 536 -2.06 1.45 8.28
N ARG A 537 -2.68 2.62 8.14
CA ARG A 537 -3.24 3.18 6.89
C ARG A 537 -4.18 2.20 6.20
N PHE A 538 -5.05 1.57 6.97
CA PHE A 538 -6.08 0.73 6.38
C PHE A 538 -6.98 1.56 5.46
N SER A 539 -7.26 1.01 4.29
CA SER A 539 -7.99 1.68 3.23
C SER A 539 -8.47 0.65 2.21
N ARG A 540 -9.18 1.10 1.18
CA ARG A 540 -9.62 0.23 0.08
C ARG A 540 -8.48 -0.55 -0.60
N SER A 541 -7.31 0.05 -0.72
CA SER A 541 -6.12 -0.59 -1.32
C SER A 541 -5.28 -1.35 -0.29
N ASN A 542 -5.41 -1.02 0.99
CA ASN A 542 -4.74 -1.67 2.11
C ASN A 542 -5.82 -2.23 3.05
N ARG A 543 -6.48 -3.32 2.62
CA ARG A 543 -7.65 -3.88 3.29
C ARG A 543 -7.36 -4.33 4.72
N ALA A 544 -8.26 -3.99 5.64
CA ALA A 544 -8.22 -4.45 7.03
C ALA A 544 -8.80 -5.86 7.16
N SER A 545 -8.16 -6.85 6.55
CA SER A 545 -8.59 -8.24 6.65
C SER A 545 -8.52 -8.74 8.10
N THR A 546 -9.32 -9.74 8.43
CA THR A 546 -9.34 -10.35 9.77
C THR A 546 -7.96 -10.80 10.22
N GLN A 547 -7.15 -11.35 9.30
CA GLN A 547 -5.78 -11.77 9.60
C GLN A 547 -4.86 -10.60 9.93
N ARG A 548 -4.99 -9.47 9.23
CA ARG A 548 -4.21 -8.26 9.52
C ARG A 548 -4.60 -7.64 10.85
N ILE A 549 -5.90 -7.56 11.12
CA ILE A 549 -6.40 -7.11 12.43
C ILE A 549 -5.90 -8.05 13.55
N ALA A 550 -5.93 -9.36 13.36
CA ALA A 550 -5.42 -10.33 14.33
C ALA A 550 -3.94 -10.13 14.69
N ASN A 551 -3.13 -9.62 13.74
CA ASN A 551 -1.71 -9.35 13.96
C ASN A 551 -1.42 -8.05 14.69
N LEU A 552 -2.40 -7.16 14.88
CA LEU A 552 -2.20 -5.93 15.63
C LEU A 552 -1.91 -6.22 17.10
N VAL A 553 -1.00 -5.42 17.66
CA VAL A 553 -0.73 -5.39 19.09
C VAL A 553 -1.11 -4.01 19.61
N ILE A 554 -2.06 -3.97 20.53
CA ILE A 554 -2.57 -2.73 21.11
C ILE A 554 -2.10 -2.63 22.55
N GLN A 555 -1.55 -1.47 22.91
CA GLN A 555 -1.15 -1.15 24.28
C GLN A 555 -2.34 -0.56 25.02
N ILE A 556 -2.74 -1.22 26.11
CA ILE A 556 -3.93 -0.86 26.88
C ILE A 556 -3.52 -0.55 28.31
N PRO A 557 -3.91 0.61 28.87
CA PRO A 557 -3.65 1.00 30.24
C PRO A 557 -4.62 0.32 31.21
N SER A 558 -4.48 0.60 32.50
CA SER A 558 -5.41 0.12 33.53
C SER A 558 -6.86 0.56 33.24
N VAL A 559 -7.84 -0.24 33.67
CA VAL A 559 -9.28 0.02 33.46
C VAL A 559 -9.68 1.42 33.93
N ALA A 560 -9.11 1.92 35.04
CA ALA A 560 -9.37 3.26 35.51
C ALA A 560 -8.90 4.35 34.54
N ALA A 561 -7.74 4.16 33.90
CA ALA A 561 -7.24 5.09 32.88
C ALA A 561 -8.07 5.00 31.59
N GLN A 562 -8.49 3.79 31.19
CA GLN A 562 -9.41 3.61 30.05
C GLN A 562 -10.71 4.36 30.27
N GLN A 563 -11.32 4.22 31.48
CA GLN A 563 -12.59 4.86 31.81
C GLN A 563 -12.47 6.39 31.74
N LYS A 564 -11.36 6.95 32.25
CA LYS A 564 -11.13 8.41 32.16
C LYS A 564 -11.13 8.89 30.71
N VAL A 565 -10.46 8.20 29.80
CA VAL A 565 -10.43 8.54 28.36
C VAL A 565 -11.84 8.44 27.77
N VAL A 566 -12.59 7.38 28.09
CA VAL A 566 -13.96 7.18 27.62
C VAL A 566 -14.86 8.34 28.09
N ASP A 567 -14.79 8.71 29.37
CA ASP A 567 -15.59 9.79 29.94
C ASP A 567 -15.29 11.14 29.25
N GLU A 568 -14.01 11.45 29.00
CA GLU A 568 -13.61 12.67 28.30
C GLU A 568 -14.16 12.72 26.86
N ILE A 569 -14.11 11.59 26.15
CA ILE A 569 -14.62 11.50 24.78
C ILE A 569 -16.14 11.58 24.75
N GLU A 570 -16.85 10.98 25.71
CA GLU A 570 -18.32 11.08 25.81
C GLU A 570 -18.81 12.52 25.98
N VAL A 571 -18.07 13.34 26.70
CA VAL A 571 -18.34 14.78 26.81
C VAL A 571 -18.22 15.48 25.46
N ILE A 572 -17.21 15.09 24.66
CA ILE A 572 -17.00 15.67 23.32
C ILE A 572 -18.08 15.17 22.35
N ASP A 573 -18.36 13.88 22.34
CA ASP A 573 -19.40 13.27 21.49
C ASP A 573 -20.77 13.91 21.76
N LYS A 574 -21.07 14.15 23.04
CA LYS A 574 -22.31 14.84 23.43
C LYS A 574 -22.36 16.26 22.87
N LYS A 575 -21.29 17.03 23.00
CA LYS A 575 -21.22 18.38 22.42
C LYS A 575 -21.43 18.37 20.91
N ILE A 576 -20.79 17.45 20.21
CA ILE A 576 -20.95 17.30 18.76
C ILE A 576 -22.41 16.98 18.40
N SER A 577 -23.03 16.07 19.14
CA SER A 577 -24.44 15.70 18.94
C SER A 577 -25.38 16.88 19.18
N ASP A 578 -25.15 17.65 20.25
CA ASP A 578 -25.95 18.84 20.60
C ASP A 578 -25.84 19.92 19.50
N GLU A 579 -24.64 20.20 19.01
CA GLU A 579 -24.42 21.16 17.92
C GLU A 579 -25.05 20.69 16.60
N GLN A 580 -24.96 19.39 16.29
CA GLN A 580 -25.61 18.83 15.12
C GLN A 580 -27.15 18.90 15.20
N ALA A 581 -27.72 18.76 16.41
CA ALA A 581 -29.14 18.93 16.62
C ALA A 581 -29.56 20.41 16.39
N ILE A 582 -28.78 21.36 16.88
CA ILE A 582 -29.00 22.81 16.64
C ILE A 582 -28.94 23.13 15.14
N ILE A 583 -27.94 22.60 14.42
CA ILE A 583 -27.82 22.79 12.97
C ILE A 583 -29.03 22.23 12.22
N ARG A 584 -29.53 21.04 12.63
CA ARG A 584 -30.75 20.47 12.04
C ARG A 584 -31.98 21.34 12.30
N GLU A 585 -32.18 21.76 13.53
CA GLU A 585 -33.30 22.62 13.92
C GLU A 585 -33.27 23.95 13.15
N GLN A 586 -32.10 24.59 13.05
CA GLN A 586 -31.97 25.83 12.30
C GLN A 586 -32.21 25.60 10.79
N SER A 587 -31.76 24.48 10.23
CA SER A 587 -31.99 24.13 8.82
C SER A 587 -33.50 23.91 8.55
N GLU A 588 -34.20 23.23 9.45
CA GLU A 588 -35.66 23.03 9.34
C GLU A 588 -36.42 24.36 9.52
N MET A 589 -35.95 25.24 10.41
CA MET A 589 -36.52 26.59 10.58
C MET A 589 -36.34 27.43 9.30
N VAL A 590 -35.19 27.37 8.65
CA VAL A 590 -34.97 28.03 7.36
C VAL A 590 -35.88 27.47 6.29
N LYS A 591 -36.00 26.14 6.19
CA LYS A 591 -36.95 25.50 5.24
C LYS A 591 -38.41 25.90 5.53
N SER A 592 -38.82 25.89 6.80
CA SER A 592 -40.18 26.29 7.22
C SER A 592 -40.47 27.74 6.86
N LYS A 593 -39.54 28.68 7.15
CA LYS A 593 -39.69 30.09 6.75
C LYS A 593 -39.74 30.26 5.24
N PHE A 594 -38.96 29.47 4.51
CA PHE A 594 -39.00 29.50 3.05
C PHE A 594 -40.37 29.03 2.53
N VAL A 595 -40.90 27.92 3.07
CA VAL A 595 -42.22 27.39 2.74
C VAL A 595 -43.33 28.37 3.15
N GLU A 596 -43.25 29.03 4.30
CA GLU A 596 -44.18 30.05 4.75
C GLU A 596 -44.20 31.27 3.81
N MET A 597 -43.03 31.75 3.39
CA MET A 597 -42.90 32.87 2.45
C MET A 597 -43.50 32.53 1.07
N PHE A 598 -43.31 31.32 0.60
CA PHE A 598 -43.75 30.90 -0.74
C PHE A 598 -45.06 30.09 -0.74
N GLY A 599 -45.47 29.50 0.38
CA GLY A 599 -46.71 28.72 0.54
C GLY A 599 -47.98 29.55 0.71
N ASN A 600 -47.86 30.83 1.05
CA ASN A 600 -48.99 31.75 1.13
C ASN A 600 -49.51 32.13 -0.28
N LYS A 601 -50.62 31.57 -0.67
CA LYS A 601 -51.34 31.40 -1.93
C LYS A 601 -51.52 32.61 -2.87
N LYS A 602 -50.71 33.65 -2.79
CA LYS A 602 -50.80 34.82 -3.67
C LYS A 602 -49.83 34.84 -4.82
N TYR A 603 -48.96 33.84 -4.95
CA TYR A 603 -47.96 33.81 -5.99
C TYR A 603 -48.35 32.81 -7.09
N LYS A 604 -48.34 33.25 -8.33
CA LYS A 604 -48.45 32.32 -9.47
C LYS A 604 -47.16 31.53 -9.59
N ILE A 605 -47.27 30.21 -9.49
CA ILE A 605 -46.12 29.32 -9.80
C ILE A 605 -45.92 29.38 -11.32
N ARG A 606 -44.75 29.78 -11.74
CA ARG A 606 -44.31 29.75 -13.17
C ARG A 606 -42.99 29.01 -13.26
N PRO A 607 -42.71 28.31 -14.36
CA PRO A 607 -41.37 27.77 -14.62
C PRO A 607 -40.34 28.89 -14.55
N ILE A 608 -39.16 28.58 -14.01
CA ILE A 608 -38.11 29.58 -13.75
C ILE A 608 -37.64 30.28 -15.06
N ASN A 609 -37.65 29.54 -16.16
CA ASN A 609 -37.30 30.03 -17.52
C ASN A 609 -38.36 30.96 -18.14
N GLU A 610 -39.60 31.03 -17.58
CA GLU A 610 -40.61 31.98 -18.02
C GLU A 610 -40.53 33.32 -17.27
N VAL A 611 -39.85 33.35 -16.15
CA VAL A 611 -39.74 34.52 -15.25
C VAL A 611 -38.38 35.15 -15.30
N PHE A 612 -37.35 34.35 -15.55
CA PHE A 612 -35.97 34.78 -15.57
C PHE A 612 -35.28 34.34 -16.86
N ASP A 613 -34.49 35.23 -17.45
CA ASP A 613 -33.53 34.86 -18.49
C ASP A 613 -32.30 34.20 -17.79
N LEU A 614 -32.23 32.88 -17.91
CA LEU A 614 -31.18 32.10 -17.26
C LEU A 614 -29.92 32.16 -18.13
N GLN A 615 -28.97 32.96 -17.70
CA GLN A 615 -27.63 32.99 -18.32
C GLN A 615 -26.61 32.44 -17.34
N LEU A 616 -25.74 31.58 -17.84
CA LEU A 616 -24.54 31.16 -17.11
C LEU A 616 -23.60 32.38 -17.03
N GLY A 617 -23.42 32.89 -15.82
CA GLY A 617 -22.46 33.94 -15.54
C GLY A 617 -21.03 33.50 -15.86
N LYS A 618 -20.26 34.37 -16.52
CA LYS A 618 -18.81 34.18 -16.63
C LYS A 618 -18.16 34.85 -15.43
N THR A 619 -17.27 34.16 -14.75
CA THR A 619 -16.41 34.76 -13.73
C THR A 619 -15.58 35.86 -14.37
N PRO A 620 -15.68 37.11 -13.94
CA PRO A 620 -14.91 38.20 -14.55
C PRO A 620 -13.42 37.99 -14.31
N SER A 621 -12.61 38.48 -15.25
CA SER A 621 -11.16 38.46 -15.11
C SER A 621 -10.74 39.17 -13.81
N ARG A 622 -9.96 38.53 -12.96
CA ARG A 622 -9.42 39.13 -11.73
C ARG A 622 -8.46 40.27 -12.00
N THR A 623 -7.97 40.40 -13.24
CA THR A 623 -7.04 41.43 -13.67
C THR A 623 -7.76 42.71 -14.13
N GLU A 624 -9.08 42.72 -14.21
CA GLU A 624 -9.88 43.87 -14.63
C GLU A 624 -10.49 44.63 -13.44
N PRO A 625 -9.88 45.72 -12.96
CA PRO A 625 -10.33 46.45 -11.76
C PRO A 625 -11.79 46.91 -11.84
N LYS A 626 -12.30 47.20 -13.01
CA LYS A 626 -13.69 47.65 -13.22
C LYS A 626 -14.75 46.63 -12.73
N TYR A 627 -14.38 45.37 -12.61
CA TYR A 627 -15.30 44.33 -12.11
C TYR A 627 -15.25 44.12 -10.61
N TRP A 628 -14.19 44.58 -9.94
CA TRP A 628 -13.94 44.29 -8.53
C TRP A 628 -13.92 45.51 -7.62
N CYS A 629 -13.77 46.71 -8.16
CA CYS A 629 -13.63 47.94 -7.42
C CYS A 629 -14.87 48.83 -7.46
N THR A 630 -16.06 48.30 -7.77
CA THR A 630 -17.30 49.10 -7.83
C THR A 630 -18.25 48.66 -6.71
N ASN A 631 -18.86 49.61 -6.01
CA ASN A 631 -19.91 49.36 -5.04
C ASN A 631 -21.30 49.17 -5.66
N ASN A 632 -21.42 49.18 -6.97
CA ASN A 632 -22.71 49.23 -7.66
C ASN A 632 -23.33 47.84 -7.87
N HIS A 633 -22.53 46.76 -7.84
CA HIS A 633 -23.03 45.39 -8.04
C HIS A 633 -22.31 44.43 -7.10
N LYS A 634 -23.06 43.57 -6.44
CA LYS A 634 -22.53 42.47 -5.60
C LYS A 634 -22.41 41.20 -6.42
N TRP A 635 -21.23 40.58 -6.39
CA TRP A 635 -21.02 39.27 -6.97
C TRP A 635 -21.46 38.17 -6.01
N VAL A 636 -22.21 37.20 -6.52
CA VAL A 636 -22.53 35.97 -5.81
C VAL A 636 -21.85 34.83 -6.51
N SER A 637 -20.96 34.13 -5.83
CA SER A 637 -20.39 32.88 -6.30
C SER A 637 -20.89 31.73 -5.44
N VAL A 638 -21.19 30.60 -6.07
CA VAL A 638 -21.37 29.34 -5.35
C VAL A 638 -19.95 28.88 -4.96
N ALA A 639 -19.71 28.72 -3.66
CA ALA A 639 -18.42 28.27 -3.12
C ALA A 639 -18.20 26.78 -3.43
#